data_23e1873e3d87f915be0645fae30dddef
#
_entry.id   23e1873e3d87f915be0645fae30dddef
#
_cell.length_a   1.000
_cell.length_b   1.000
_cell.length_c   1.000
_cell.angle_alpha   90.00
_cell.angle_beta   90.00
_cell.angle_gamma   90.00
#
_symmetry.space_group_name_H-M   'P 1'
#
loop_
_entity.id
_entity.type
_entity.pdbx_description
1 polymer ?
#
loop_
_entity_poly.entity_id
_entity_poly.type
_entity_poly.pdbx_seq_one_letter_code
_entity_poly.pdbx_strand_id
1 'polypeptide(L)'
;MIPRLRIVEVPLAGGPDADAAQRLAALRRGLLPALALQAAGEEEFSCCWTRTVAGGPVEVRVAQCPLGTRVVEADAADFPVWVGVDGVHDVLSALPEADVEPVGTLEDLVEALPLEPFAWVVRAVPVRGTERVELLDDLHLRMTMGLDREKVSGREALELERNRARYRDFAAAQGGLWTVQIAVGAETEKMARLTARTLAGSADLHTTPYTLTALDATGVGAAGFVAVGDLLAAVGRPPVREIPGVRVVEQVRFDLTPETPPDGIPLGEVIDAAGRPVGPMTVSLDTLNRHTFVAGATGSGKSQTIRHLLEGLTAASVPWLVIEPAKAEYAAMAGRLGSDSSVAVIRLGDPDAVPLSLNPLEPEAGFPLQTHLDLVRALFLAAFEAHEPFPQVLSQALTRCYTSYGWDLALSQGATEYPTLADLQKTARAVVDDIGYGAELAADVRGFVDVRLTSLLLGTPGRFLGGGHPLDVADLLSRNVVLELEDVGDDQDKAFCMGVVLIRLIEHLRLRHAAAPATGLRHVTVVEEAHRLLKATTDGTAGHAVEMFAGLLAEIRAYGEGIVVAEQIPAKIIPDVVKNSALKILHRLPAADDRETVGATMNLDTPQSRATVTFPPGQAATFTDGMDHPIRLQVPYNQSHERRAASPPTVATTRRRTPACGPSCHLRPCTIREIATAIGLLDENPKLTVWVELLTVAHVAGLRRPVPISRSVLSPELPDRLRECVVAEAITRAVAGRADLIRNDYEPASLAAHLAAILQPGRAGMCTAETEPQWQAGRYRFADVAQELHQWDGPQDQPHPLTATWRARGLDLTGHSISAQLESYLARPGRRLPAGPMLWGGGHLANAIDQLSTGPSQSDRLIDAASFLHVPSDWHHFTFHLAATTDSANLTAGTA
;
A
#
# COMPACT_ATOMS: atom_id res chain seq x y z
N MET A 1 51.00 15.33 -7.56
CA MET A 1 49.62 15.29 -8.04
C MET A 1 48.66 14.95 -6.92
N ILE A 2 47.58 15.69 -6.80
CA ILE A 2 46.54 15.47 -5.80
C ILE A 2 45.65 14.29 -6.27
N PRO A 3 45.36 13.29 -5.40
CA PRO A 3 44.48 12.18 -5.73
C PRO A 3 43.06 12.63 -6.14
N ARG A 4 42.36 11.81 -6.92
CA ARG A 4 41.00 12.12 -7.43
C ARG A 4 39.86 11.47 -6.63
N LEU A 5 40.13 10.51 -5.77
CA LEU A 5 39.12 9.89 -4.94
C LEU A 5 38.98 10.66 -3.63
N ARG A 6 37.82 11.31 -3.43
CA ARG A 6 37.50 12.03 -2.19
C ARG A 6 36.75 11.12 -1.22
N ILE A 7 37.25 11.04 -0.01
CA ILE A 7 36.58 10.36 1.09
C ILE A 7 35.38 11.21 1.52
N VAL A 8 34.20 10.60 1.58
CA VAL A 8 32.96 11.22 2.07
C VAL A 8 32.49 10.59 3.38
N GLU A 9 32.96 9.36 3.67
CA GLU A 9 32.58 8.63 4.86
C GLU A 9 33.70 7.70 5.33
N VAL A 10 33.98 7.70 6.62
CA VAL A 10 35.04 6.89 7.28
C VAL A 10 34.39 6.04 8.36
N PRO A 11 34.78 4.77 8.53
CA PRO A 11 34.33 3.97 9.66
C PRO A 11 34.86 4.52 10.97
N LEU A 12 34.02 4.53 12.01
CA LEU A 12 34.42 4.89 13.37
C LEU A 12 35.43 3.87 13.88
N ALA A 13 36.63 4.31 14.13
CA ALA A 13 37.69 3.46 14.67
C ALA A 13 37.52 3.28 16.19
N GLY A 14 37.85 2.10 16.73
CA GLY A 14 37.90 1.84 18.18
C GLY A 14 36.53 1.57 18.85
N GLY A 15 35.43 1.72 18.13
CA GLY A 15 34.08 1.52 18.67
C GLY A 15 33.42 2.78 19.24
N PRO A 16 32.14 2.73 19.63
CA PRO A 16 31.37 3.91 20.05
C PRO A 16 31.87 4.57 21.34
N ASP A 17 32.37 3.78 22.30
CA ASP A 17 32.78 4.24 23.61
C ASP A 17 34.28 4.64 23.67
N ALA A 18 34.99 4.52 22.54
CA ALA A 18 36.41 4.87 22.49
C ALA A 18 36.58 6.39 22.54
N ASP A 19 37.56 6.85 23.36
CA ASP A 19 38.00 8.24 23.38
C ASP A 19 38.83 8.60 22.12
N ALA A 20 39.18 9.88 21.95
CA ALA A 20 39.90 10.36 20.79
C ALA A 20 41.29 9.68 20.61
N ALA A 21 42.01 9.44 21.69
CA ALA A 21 43.30 8.76 21.65
C ALA A 21 43.17 7.29 21.26
N GLN A 22 42.21 6.59 21.82
CA GLN A 22 41.88 5.20 21.48
C GLN A 22 41.47 5.06 20.03
N ARG A 23 40.63 5.98 19.49
CA ARG A 23 40.24 6.02 18.08
C ARG A 23 41.44 6.21 17.16
N LEU A 24 42.29 7.17 17.48
CA LEU A 24 43.50 7.43 16.70
C LEU A 24 44.46 6.22 16.71
N ALA A 25 44.67 5.58 17.85
CA ALA A 25 45.47 4.37 17.96
C ALA A 25 44.83 3.18 17.19
N ALA A 26 43.53 3.03 17.24
CA ALA A 26 42.82 1.99 16.50
C ALA A 26 42.92 2.20 14.98
N LEU A 27 42.73 3.44 14.50
CA LEU A 27 42.85 3.79 13.08
C LEU A 27 44.27 3.48 12.59
N ARG A 28 45.32 3.94 13.31
CA ARG A 28 46.68 3.69 12.92
C ARG A 28 47.02 2.21 12.84
N ARG A 29 46.65 1.43 13.87
CA ARG A 29 46.82 -0.04 13.85
C ARG A 29 46.10 -0.71 12.70
N GLY A 30 44.91 -0.22 12.31
CA GLY A 30 44.17 -0.73 11.17
C GLY A 30 44.78 -0.40 9.82
N LEU A 31 45.49 0.74 9.69
CA LEU A 31 46.19 1.13 8.46
C LEU A 31 47.48 0.35 8.19
N LEU A 32 48.22 -0.06 9.22
CA LEU A 32 49.54 -0.73 9.09
C LEU A 32 49.48 -2.00 8.23
N PRO A 33 48.53 -2.94 8.40
CA PRO A 33 48.43 -4.10 7.52
C PRO A 33 48.17 -3.75 6.05
N ALA A 34 47.33 -2.72 5.79
CA ALA A 34 47.03 -2.25 4.42
C ALA A 34 48.29 -1.65 3.78
N LEU A 35 49.05 -0.84 4.52
CA LEU A 35 50.35 -0.28 4.08
C LEU A 35 51.35 -1.39 3.80
N ALA A 36 51.42 -2.43 4.67
CA ALA A 36 52.30 -3.57 4.46
C ALA A 36 51.97 -4.33 3.16
N LEU A 37 50.66 -4.54 2.83
CA LEU A 37 50.22 -5.14 1.59
C LEU A 37 50.59 -4.29 0.35
N GLN A 38 50.39 -2.96 0.42
CA GLN A 38 50.78 -2.05 -0.63
C GLN A 38 52.30 -2.07 -0.87
N ALA A 39 53.09 -2.04 0.22
CA ALA A 39 54.51 -2.13 0.14
C ALA A 39 55.02 -3.44 -0.50
N ALA A 40 54.39 -4.55 -0.16
CA ALA A 40 54.68 -5.87 -0.77
C ALA A 40 54.25 -5.95 -2.26
N GLY A 41 53.21 -5.22 -2.66
CA GLY A 41 52.75 -5.10 -4.06
C GLY A 41 53.51 -4.05 -4.88
N GLU A 42 54.49 -3.34 -4.26
CA GLU A 42 55.21 -2.20 -4.86
C GLU A 42 54.27 -1.08 -5.32
N GLU A 43 53.15 -0.90 -4.64
CA GLU A 43 52.15 0.11 -4.95
C GLU A 43 52.44 1.45 -4.25
N GLU A 44 52.29 2.55 -5.00
CA GLU A 44 52.44 3.90 -4.46
C GLU A 44 51.32 4.28 -3.51
N PHE A 45 51.60 4.82 -2.34
CA PHE A 45 50.65 5.42 -1.42
C PHE A 45 50.52 6.92 -1.68
N SER A 46 49.29 7.44 -1.67
CA SER A 46 49.04 8.89 -1.70
C SER A 46 47.78 9.26 -0.94
N CYS A 47 47.93 10.22 -0.03
CA CYS A 47 46.85 10.83 0.74
C CYS A 47 47.01 12.37 0.73
N CYS A 48 45.90 13.07 0.62
CA CYS A 48 45.89 14.53 0.58
C CYS A 48 44.76 15.09 1.45
N TRP A 49 45.10 16.04 2.34
CA TRP A 49 44.11 16.88 3.02
C TRP A 49 44.11 18.24 2.31
N THR A 50 42.95 18.67 1.78
CA THR A 50 42.90 19.86 0.94
C THR A 50 41.63 20.66 1.15
N ARG A 51 41.71 21.98 0.99
CA ARG A 51 40.62 22.91 0.80
C ARG A 51 40.81 23.56 -0.56
N THR A 52 39.96 23.25 -1.50
CA THR A 52 40.10 23.70 -2.91
C THR A 52 39.46 25.07 -3.15
N VAL A 53 38.54 25.51 -2.31
CA VAL A 53 37.82 26.78 -2.38
C VAL A 53 37.91 27.50 -1.04
N ALA A 54 38.17 28.80 -1.07
CA ALA A 54 38.21 29.62 0.12
C ALA A 54 36.90 29.54 0.92
N GLY A 55 36.97 29.24 2.22
CA GLY A 55 35.80 29.00 3.06
C GLY A 55 35.06 27.69 2.83
N GLY A 56 35.49 26.88 1.87
CA GLY A 56 34.93 25.57 1.55
C GLY A 56 35.31 24.49 2.60
N PRO A 57 34.66 23.32 2.49
CA PRO A 57 34.99 22.18 3.34
C PRO A 57 36.39 21.66 3.08
N VAL A 58 36.94 20.97 4.08
CA VAL A 58 38.17 20.20 3.91
C VAL A 58 37.83 18.86 3.27
N GLU A 59 38.58 18.51 2.25
CA GLU A 59 38.50 17.22 1.57
C GLU A 59 39.69 16.36 1.93
N VAL A 60 39.46 15.09 2.16
CA VAL A 60 40.52 14.10 2.28
C VAL A 60 40.46 13.24 1.02
N ARG A 61 41.56 13.23 0.26
CA ARG A 61 41.66 12.54 -1.03
C ARG A 61 42.73 11.45 -0.95
N VAL A 62 42.42 10.32 -1.60
CA VAL A 62 43.32 9.14 -1.60
C VAL A 62 43.46 8.58 -3.01
N ALA A 63 44.61 7.94 -3.28
CA ALA A 63 44.81 7.22 -4.52
C ALA A 63 44.08 5.88 -4.53
N GLN A 64 44.02 5.20 -3.41
CA GLN A 64 43.33 3.93 -3.19
C GLN A 64 42.35 4.07 -2.02
N CYS A 65 41.21 3.40 -2.14
CA CYS A 65 40.17 3.44 -1.14
C CYS A 65 40.61 2.62 0.12
N PRO A 66 40.75 3.26 1.29
CA PRO A 66 40.99 2.52 2.52
C PRO A 66 39.78 1.62 2.85
N LEU A 67 40.03 0.48 3.51
CA LEU A 67 38.99 -0.48 3.88
C LEU A 67 37.87 0.19 4.69
N GLY A 68 36.64 0.00 4.23
CA GLY A 68 35.43 0.49 4.90
C GLY A 68 35.13 1.97 4.68
N THR A 69 35.92 2.71 3.90
CA THR A 69 35.64 4.11 3.54
C THR A 69 34.76 4.19 2.30
N ARG A 70 33.92 5.24 2.20
CA ARG A 70 33.20 5.56 0.98
C ARG A 70 33.85 6.75 0.28
N VAL A 71 34.16 6.57 -0.99
CA VAL A 71 34.83 7.58 -1.82
C VAL A 71 33.92 7.97 -2.99
N VAL A 72 34.15 9.20 -3.50
CA VAL A 72 33.53 9.72 -4.74
C VAL A 72 34.64 10.33 -5.60
N GLU A 73 34.44 10.40 -6.89
CA GLU A 73 35.33 11.16 -7.76
C GLU A 73 35.27 12.65 -7.45
N ALA A 74 36.42 13.31 -7.46
CA ALA A 74 36.57 14.75 -7.25
C ALA A 74 37.29 15.39 -8.42
N ASP A 75 36.97 16.65 -8.69
CA ASP A 75 37.62 17.45 -9.72
C ASP A 75 39.13 17.58 -9.46
N ALA A 76 39.90 17.75 -10.52
CA ALA A 76 41.33 18.00 -10.43
C ALA A 76 41.56 19.31 -9.66
N ALA A 77 42.51 19.29 -8.70
CA ALA A 77 42.94 20.47 -8.00
C ALA A 77 44.44 20.65 -8.23
N ASP A 78 44.86 21.90 -8.39
CA ASP A 78 46.26 22.29 -8.53
C ASP A 78 46.48 23.60 -7.77
N PHE A 79 47.73 23.86 -7.38
CA PHE A 79 48.12 25.03 -6.63
C PHE A 79 49.36 25.66 -7.24
N PRO A 80 49.42 26.99 -7.28
CA PRO A 80 50.51 27.70 -7.96
C PRO A 80 51.81 27.64 -7.20
N VAL A 81 51.78 27.46 -5.88
CA VAL A 81 52.97 27.43 -5.01
C VAL A 81 53.01 26.15 -4.21
N TRP A 82 54.18 25.53 -4.21
CA TRP A 82 54.45 24.32 -3.41
C TRP A 82 55.67 24.49 -2.49
N VAL A 83 55.58 24.01 -1.27
CA VAL A 83 56.65 23.97 -0.24
C VAL A 83 56.83 22.54 0.20
N GLY A 84 58.04 22.01 0.16
CA GLY A 84 58.37 20.68 0.67
C GLY A 84 58.47 20.62 2.19
N VAL A 85 58.23 19.43 2.72
CA VAL A 85 58.47 19.12 4.16
C VAL A 85 59.42 17.94 4.23
N ASP A 86 60.55 18.12 4.92
CA ASP A 86 61.54 17.09 5.19
C ASP A 86 61.30 16.40 6.52
N GLY A 87 61.70 15.12 6.60
CA GLY A 87 61.50 14.30 7.81
C GLY A 87 62.76 13.65 8.28
N VAL A 88 63.01 13.78 9.58
CA VAL A 88 64.19 13.17 10.24
C VAL A 88 63.70 12.15 11.26
N HIS A 89 64.21 10.93 11.15
CA HIS A 89 64.00 9.88 12.18
C HIS A 89 64.89 10.22 13.39
N ASP A 90 64.25 10.51 14.52
CA ASP A 90 64.95 10.81 15.77
C ASP A 90 64.24 10.17 16.98
N VAL A 91 64.95 9.33 17.70
CA VAL A 91 64.46 8.58 18.87
C VAL A 91 64.08 9.48 20.05
N LEU A 92 64.64 10.68 20.14
CA LEU A 92 64.40 11.58 21.27
C LEU A 92 63.09 12.36 21.19
N SER A 93 62.41 12.32 20.04
CA SER A 93 61.12 13.00 19.87
C SER A 93 59.88 12.16 20.29
N ALA A 94 60.06 10.87 20.57
CA ALA A 94 58.98 9.97 20.94
C ALA A 94 58.97 9.66 22.45
N LEU A 95 58.43 10.54 23.26
CA LEU A 95 58.05 10.23 24.63
C LEU A 95 56.51 10.23 24.68
N PRO A 96 55.87 9.07 24.77
CA PRO A 96 54.44 9.02 24.99
C PRO A 96 54.16 9.34 26.47
N GLU A 97 53.51 10.45 26.74
CA GLU A 97 52.70 10.58 27.95
C GLU A 97 51.40 9.79 27.70
N ALA A 98 51.24 8.68 28.39
CA ALA A 98 50.25 7.64 28.05
C ALA A 98 48.78 8.02 28.30
N ASP A 99 48.48 9.14 28.91
CA ASP A 99 47.13 9.48 29.38
C ASP A 99 46.64 10.89 29.04
N VAL A 100 47.29 11.62 28.11
CA VAL A 100 46.82 12.94 27.69
C VAL A 100 46.09 12.84 26.35
N GLU A 101 44.88 13.38 26.30
CA GLU A 101 44.13 13.51 25.05
C GLU A 101 44.98 14.31 24.05
N PRO A 102 45.23 13.80 22.83
CA PRO A 102 46.09 14.48 21.86
C PRO A 102 45.44 15.76 21.37
N VAL A 103 45.93 16.88 21.83
CA VAL A 103 45.53 18.21 21.36
C VAL A 103 46.43 18.63 20.21
N GLY A 104 45.88 19.19 19.14
CA GLY A 104 46.62 19.60 17.94
C GLY A 104 46.87 18.46 16.96
N THR A 105 45.91 17.53 16.83
CA THR A 105 45.85 16.54 15.74
C THR A 105 45.70 17.22 14.37
N LEU A 106 45.86 16.46 13.28
CA LEU A 106 45.64 17.01 11.92
C LEU A 106 44.29 17.70 11.77
N GLU A 107 43.21 17.17 12.37
CA GLU A 107 41.89 17.78 12.36
C GLU A 107 41.89 19.15 13.04
N ASP A 108 42.45 19.23 14.23
CA ASP A 108 42.50 20.49 15.00
C ASP A 108 43.30 21.57 14.28
N LEU A 109 44.45 21.17 13.74
CA LEU A 109 45.33 22.07 13.01
C LEU A 109 44.73 22.56 11.70
N VAL A 110 44.05 21.68 10.96
CA VAL A 110 43.38 22.03 9.69
C VAL A 110 42.21 22.96 9.93
N GLU A 111 41.45 22.76 11.03
CA GLU A 111 40.38 23.69 11.44
C GLU A 111 40.94 25.05 11.91
N ALA A 112 42.11 25.09 12.53
CA ALA A 112 42.76 26.32 12.96
C ALA A 112 43.45 27.11 11.82
N LEU A 113 43.67 26.48 10.65
CA LEU A 113 44.23 27.16 9.47
C LEU A 113 43.27 28.23 8.92
N PRO A 114 43.82 29.32 8.33
CA PRO A 114 43.03 30.28 7.58
C PRO A 114 42.13 29.62 6.56
N LEU A 115 40.99 30.22 6.29
CA LEU A 115 40.00 29.66 5.35
C LEU A 115 40.40 29.75 3.87
N GLU A 116 41.69 29.97 3.59
CA GLU A 116 42.28 30.01 2.25
C GLU A 116 42.47 28.58 1.67
N PRO A 117 42.54 28.42 0.36
CA PRO A 117 42.84 27.14 -0.27
C PRO A 117 44.23 26.63 0.07
N PHE A 118 44.31 25.32 0.34
CA PHE A 118 45.59 24.62 0.64
C PHE A 118 45.51 23.16 0.23
N ALA A 119 46.66 22.50 0.11
CA ALA A 119 46.79 21.05 0.04
C ALA A 119 48.00 20.58 0.86
N TRP A 120 47.78 19.60 1.72
CA TRP A 120 48.80 18.79 2.38
C TRP A 120 48.84 17.44 1.70
N VAL A 121 49.88 17.17 0.92
CA VAL A 121 49.99 15.95 0.12
C VAL A 121 51.11 15.06 0.69
N VAL A 122 50.76 13.84 1.02
CA VAL A 122 51.69 12.78 1.43
C VAL A 122 51.75 11.73 0.34
N ARG A 123 52.94 11.57 -0.28
CA ARG A 123 53.20 10.51 -1.27
C ARG A 123 54.31 9.62 -0.75
N ALA A 124 54.16 8.33 -1.01
CA ALA A 124 55.20 7.40 -0.60
C ALA A 124 55.32 6.25 -1.62
N VAL A 125 56.58 5.90 -1.90
CA VAL A 125 56.91 4.79 -2.79
C VAL A 125 57.64 3.74 -1.92
N PRO A 126 57.22 2.43 -2.04
CA PRO A 126 57.86 1.38 -1.27
C PRO A 126 59.36 1.28 -1.58
N VAL A 127 60.19 1.12 -0.54
CA VAL A 127 61.62 0.81 -0.68
C VAL A 127 61.78 -0.61 -1.15
N ARG A 128 62.41 -0.83 -2.27
CA ARG A 128 62.57 -2.18 -2.86
C ARG A 128 63.47 -3.05 -1.98
N GLY A 129 63.31 -4.36 -2.08
CA GLY A 129 64.01 -5.30 -1.25
C GLY A 129 65.53 -5.16 -1.32
N THR A 130 66.11 -4.91 -2.51
CA THR A 130 67.53 -4.65 -2.71
C THR A 130 67.97 -3.34 -2.06
N GLU A 131 67.22 -2.25 -2.24
CA GLU A 131 67.50 -0.94 -1.62
C GLU A 131 67.39 -1.00 -0.08
N ARG A 132 66.45 -1.80 0.44
CA ARG A 132 66.30 -2.05 1.88
C ARG A 132 67.53 -2.75 2.46
N VAL A 133 68.05 -3.76 1.79
CA VAL A 133 69.27 -4.45 2.21
C VAL A 133 70.45 -3.49 2.25
N GLU A 134 70.68 -2.71 1.17
CA GLU A 134 71.74 -1.72 1.10
C GLU A 134 71.61 -0.67 2.22
N LEU A 135 70.42 -0.18 2.51
CA LEU A 135 70.17 0.77 3.57
C LEU A 135 70.47 0.19 4.98
N LEU A 136 70.07 -1.04 5.22
CA LEU A 136 70.37 -1.72 6.48
C LEU A 136 71.85 -2.01 6.63
N ASP A 137 72.56 -2.39 5.57
CA ASP A 137 74.01 -2.65 5.56
C ASP A 137 74.79 -1.34 5.82
N ASP A 138 74.37 -0.20 5.21
CA ASP A 138 74.99 1.11 5.48
C ASP A 138 74.82 1.53 6.97
N LEU A 139 73.62 1.37 7.51
CA LEU A 139 73.34 1.62 8.90
C LEU A 139 74.16 0.72 9.84
N HIS A 140 74.28 -0.55 9.51
CA HIS A 140 75.10 -1.51 10.22
C HIS A 140 76.58 -1.14 10.19
N LEU A 141 77.10 -0.73 9.04
CA LEU A 141 78.45 -0.27 8.86
C LEU A 141 78.72 0.98 9.71
N ARG A 142 77.84 1.98 9.71
CA ARG A 142 77.96 3.19 10.55
C ARG A 142 77.95 2.89 12.06
N MET A 143 77.15 1.87 12.47
CA MET A 143 77.16 1.42 13.86
C MET A 143 78.50 0.74 14.28
N THR A 144 79.07 -0.11 13.43
CA THR A 144 80.30 -0.83 13.67
C THR A 144 81.51 0.11 13.67
N MET A 145 81.59 1.05 12.76
CA MET A 145 82.68 2.07 12.72
C MET A 145 82.67 2.97 13.97
N GLY A 146 81.52 3.19 14.59
CA GLY A 146 81.36 3.97 15.83
C GLY A 146 81.80 3.22 17.08
N LEU A 147 81.87 1.86 17.04
CA LEU A 147 82.20 1.05 18.21
C LEU A 147 83.75 0.83 18.43
N ASP A 148 84.57 1.06 17.40
CA ASP A 148 85.97 0.80 17.41
C ASP A 148 86.85 1.98 18.04
N ARG A 149 86.17 2.97 18.61
CA ARG A 149 86.90 4.13 19.26
C ARG A 149 86.82 4.06 20.75
N GLU A 150 88.03 4.08 21.43
CA GLU A 150 88.22 4.05 22.87
C GLU A 150 87.61 5.21 23.66
N LYS A 151 87.23 6.30 22.96
CA LYS A 151 86.53 7.48 23.54
C LYS A 151 85.52 8.05 22.58
N VAL A 152 84.29 7.71 22.81
CA VAL A 152 83.14 8.23 22.02
C VAL A 152 82.78 9.62 22.66
N SER A 153 82.72 10.67 21.84
CA SER A 153 82.20 11.95 22.29
C SER A 153 80.71 11.86 22.55
N GLY A 154 80.12 12.72 23.41
CA GLY A 154 78.71 12.72 23.66
C GLY A 154 77.86 12.85 22.37
N ARG A 155 78.34 13.56 21.37
CA ARG A 155 77.67 13.68 20.05
C ARG A 155 77.70 12.38 19.21
N GLU A 156 78.88 11.71 19.22
CA GLU A 156 79.04 10.44 18.53
C GLU A 156 78.21 9.31 19.19
N ALA A 157 78.09 9.32 20.51
CA ALA A 157 77.25 8.40 21.28
C ALA A 157 75.77 8.60 20.88
N LEU A 158 75.34 9.84 20.76
CA LEU A 158 74.02 10.16 20.34
C LEU A 158 73.71 9.72 18.86
N GLU A 159 74.63 9.91 17.92
CA GLU A 159 74.55 9.47 16.56
C GLU A 159 74.52 7.94 16.45
N LEU A 160 75.27 7.25 17.26
CA LEU A 160 75.27 5.78 17.32
C LEU A 160 73.93 5.25 17.81
N GLU A 161 73.34 5.90 18.80
CA GLU A 161 72.04 5.54 19.34
C GLU A 161 70.92 5.79 18.31
N ARG A 162 70.95 6.89 17.58
CA ARG A 162 70.06 7.19 16.44
C ARG A 162 70.19 6.14 15.35
N ASN A 163 71.37 5.75 14.93
CA ASN A 163 71.60 4.72 13.90
C ASN A 163 71.15 3.34 14.39
N ARG A 164 71.31 2.98 15.65
CA ARG A 164 70.78 1.76 16.24
C ARG A 164 69.19 1.73 16.18
N ALA A 165 68.59 2.84 16.55
CA ALA A 165 67.15 2.97 16.49
C ALA A 165 66.62 2.86 15.05
N ARG A 166 67.21 3.60 14.10
CA ARG A 166 66.86 3.49 12.67
C ARG A 166 67.02 2.07 12.14
N TYR A 167 68.12 1.41 12.47
CA TYR A 167 68.33 0.00 12.04
C TYR A 167 67.23 -0.91 12.56
N ARG A 168 66.90 -0.80 13.87
CA ARG A 168 65.89 -1.62 14.50
C ARG A 168 64.50 -1.36 13.85
N ASP A 169 64.11 -0.12 13.68
CA ASP A 169 62.82 0.24 13.17
C ASP A 169 62.68 -0.07 11.67
N PHE A 170 63.73 0.13 10.85
CA PHE A 170 63.76 -0.20 9.44
C PHE A 170 63.85 -1.72 9.22
N ALA A 171 64.47 -2.46 10.10
CA ALA A 171 64.54 -3.90 10.07
C ALA A 171 63.18 -4.52 10.44
N ALA A 172 62.49 -4.01 11.42
CA ALA A 172 61.16 -4.44 11.83
C ALA A 172 60.06 -4.02 10.83
N ALA A 173 60.09 -2.76 10.40
CA ALA A 173 59.22 -2.11 9.40
C ALA A 173 57.78 -2.65 9.32
N GLN A 174 57.04 -2.67 10.44
CA GLN A 174 55.64 -2.98 10.43
C GLN A 174 54.90 -1.92 9.58
N GLY A 175 54.11 -2.34 8.56
CA GLY A 175 53.52 -1.42 7.58
C GLY A 175 54.44 -1.05 6.41
N GLY A 176 55.60 -1.72 6.27
CA GLY A 176 56.56 -1.52 5.15
C GLY A 176 57.56 -0.38 5.38
N LEU A 177 58.58 -0.32 4.50
CA LEU A 177 59.56 0.79 4.44
C LEU A 177 59.28 1.59 3.19
N TRP A 178 59.33 2.93 3.33
CA TRP A 178 58.82 3.82 2.28
C TRP A 178 59.78 5.00 2.08
N THR A 179 59.95 5.43 0.83
CA THR A 179 60.46 6.75 0.49
C THR A 179 59.31 7.75 0.48
N VAL A 180 59.26 8.63 1.46
CA VAL A 180 58.14 9.53 1.71
C VAL A 180 58.47 10.93 1.19
N GLN A 181 57.55 11.53 0.46
CA GLN A 181 57.54 12.93 0.04
C GLN A 181 56.30 13.63 0.59
N ILE A 182 56.51 14.75 1.32
CA ILE A 182 55.42 15.57 1.83
C ILE A 182 55.57 16.97 1.19
N ALA A 183 54.47 17.45 0.60
CA ALA A 183 54.42 18.75 -0.03
C ALA A 183 53.14 19.51 0.36
N VAL A 184 53.27 20.81 0.50
CA VAL A 184 52.15 21.71 0.77
C VAL A 184 51.93 22.66 -0.35
N GLY A 185 50.73 22.61 -0.97
CA GLY A 185 50.28 23.53 -1.99
C GLY A 185 49.44 24.65 -1.41
N ALA A 186 49.55 25.87 -1.94
CA ALA A 186 48.69 27.00 -1.60
C ALA A 186 48.69 28.06 -2.72
N GLU A 187 47.80 29.04 -2.64
CA GLU A 187 47.75 30.20 -3.53
C GLU A 187 48.96 31.13 -3.39
N THR A 188 49.54 31.21 -2.17
CA THR A 188 50.68 32.09 -1.86
C THR A 188 51.77 31.33 -1.08
N GLU A 189 53.00 31.77 -1.26
CA GLU A 189 54.16 31.23 -0.54
C GLU A 189 54.01 31.35 0.99
N LYS A 190 53.50 32.49 1.42
CA LYS A 190 53.23 32.74 2.86
C LYS A 190 52.23 31.69 3.41
N MET A 191 51.18 31.40 2.70
CA MET A 191 50.17 30.41 3.11
C MET A 191 50.73 28.99 3.05
N ALA A 192 51.47 28.63 2.00
CA ALA A 192 52.10 27.34 1.87
C ALA A 192 53.08 27.07 3.04
N ARG A 193 53.93 28.07 3.42
CA ARG A 193 54.87 27.95 4.53
C ARG A 193 54.14 27.90 5.90
N LEU A 194 53.11 28.72 6.07
CA LEU A 194 52.30 28.67 7.29
C LEU A 194 51.69 27.29 7.49
N THR A 195 50.98 26.80 6.46
CA THR A 195 50.35 25.45 6.49
C THR A 195 51.37 24.35 6.73
N ALA A 196 52.54 24.41 6.02
CA ALA A 196 53.61 23.42 6.20
C ALA A 196 54.16 23.38 7.62
N ARG A 197 54.41 24.53 8.23
CA ARG A 197 54.91 24.60 9.61
C ARG A 197 53.87 24.18 10.63
N THR A 198 52.60 24.55 10.41
CA THR A 198 51.49 24.17 11.30
C THR A 198 51.28 22.66 11.28
N LEU A 199 51.12 22.05 10.11
CA LEU A 199 50.80 20.63 10.01
C LEU A 199 52.01 19.72 10.31
N ALA A 200 53.25 20.18 10.06
CA ALA A 200 54.46 19.50 10.50
C ALA A 200 54.63 19.41 12.04
N GLY A 201 53.91 20.26 12.78
CA GLY A 201 53.88 20.24 14.25
C GLY A 201 52.71 19.43 14.83
N SER A 202 52.05 18.61 14.04
CA SER A 202 50.89 17.82 14.48
C SER A 202 51.24 16.87 15.65
N ALA A 203 50.35 16.82 16.65
CA ALA A 203 50.40 15.85 17.75
C ALA A 203 50.30 14.40 17.25
N ASP A 204 49.88 14.18 16.04
CA ASP A 204 49.93 12.87 15.40
C ASP A 204 51.34 12.27 15.29
N LEU A 205 52.36 13.11 15.33
CA LEU A 205 53.78 12.70 15.31
C LEU A 205 54.31 12.27 16.68
N HIS A 206 53.68 12.63 17.78
CA HIS A 206 54.21 12.39 19.14
C HIS A 206 54.47 10.90 19.45
N THR A 207 53.75 10.00 18.77
CA THR A 207 53.92 8.56 18.92
C THR A 207 54.86 7.95 17.87
N THR A 208 55.48 8.76 17.03
CA THR A 208 56.38 8.32 15.96
C THR A 208 57.78 8.86 16.19
N PRO A 209 58.87 8.14 15.80
CA PRO A 209 60.21 8.64 15.95
C PRO A 209 60.62 9.62 14.85
N TYR A 210 59.68 10.49 14.41
CA TYR A 210 59.94 11.44 13.33
C TYR A 210 59.65 12.86 13.72
N THR A 211 60.57 13.77 13.31
CA THR A 211 60.36 15.21 13.33
C THR A 211 60.23 15.69 11.89
N LEU A 212 59.18 16.46 11.60
CA LEU A 212 58.95 17.06 10.29
C LEU A 212 59.35 18.56 10.32
N THR A 213 59.99 19.02 9.26
CA THR A 213 60.42 20.43 9.15
C THR A 213 60.04 20.98 7.77
N ALA A 214 59.35 22.11 7.76
CA ALA A 214 59.06 22.80 6.48
C ALA A 214 60.31 23.37 5.86
N LEU A 215 60.55 23.12 4.58
CA LEU A 215 61.70 23.64 3.83
C LEU A 215 61.50 25.13 3.50
N ASP A 216 62.59 25.87 3.47
CA ASP A 216 62.57 27.29 3.11
C ASP A 216 62.60 27.54 1.57
N ALA A 217 62.78 26.49 0.78
CA ALA A 217 62.80 26.56 -0.69
C ALA A 217 61.44 26.30 -1.29
N THR A 218 61.02 27.11 -2.25
CA THR A 218 59.82 26.86 -3.08
C THR A 218 60.18 25.91 -4.23
N GLY A 219 59.38 24.85 -4.40
CA GLY A 219 59.47 23.86 -5.51
C GLY A 219 59.10 22.45 -5.08
N VAL A 220 58.60 21.65 -6.02
CA VAL A 220 58.16 20.26 -5.83
C VAL A 220 59.35 19.28 -5.61
N GLY A 221 60.54 19.74 -5.35
CA GLY A 221 61.79 18.96 -5.38
C GLY A 221 62.38 18.58 -4.05
N ALA A 222 61.60 18.38 -2.97
CA ALA A 222 62.12 17.74 -1.75
C ALA A 222 62.53 16.29 -2.14
N ALA A 223 63.82 15.99 -1.99
CA ALA A 223 64.29 14.62 -2.04
C ALA A 223 63.52 13.84 -0.96
N GLY A 224 62.85 12.75 -1.31
CA GLY A 224 62.11 11.95 -0.35
C GLY A 224 63.02 11.42 0.74
N PHE A 225 62.46 11.24 1.94
CA PHE A 225 63.20 10.64 3.09
C PHE A 225 62.63 9.25 3.41
N VAL A 226 63.46 8.39 3.95
CA VAL A 226 63.00 7.01 4.26
C VAL A 226 62.29 6.98 5.62
N ALA A 227 61.11 6.36 5.62
CA ALA A 227 60.29 6.20 6.81
C ALA A 227 59.59 4.86 6.87
N VAL A 228 59.22 4.40 8.04
CA VAL A 228 58.36 3.24 8.27
C VAL A 228 56.87 3.61 8.12
N GLY A 229 56.02 2.61 7.89
CA GLY A 229 54.57 2.80 7.69
C GLY A 229 53.85 3.56 8.82
N ASP A 230 54.39 3.55 10.04
CA ASP A 230 53.89 4.31 11.19
C ASP A 230 53.79 5.82 10.92
N LEU A 231 54.76 6.37 10.20
CA LEU A 231 54.72 7.79 9.82
C LEU A 231 53.57 8.03 8.84
N LEU A 232 53.38 7.15 7.82
CA LEU A 232 52.27 7.29 6.89
C LEU A 232 50.91 7.17 7.60
N ALA A 233 50.80 6.23 8.54
CA ALA A 233 49.62 6.09 9.37
C ALA A 233 49.39 7.29 10.32
N ALA A 234 50.38 8.12 10.57
CA ALA A 234 50.22 9.36 11.32
C ALA A 234 49.81 10.55 10.45
N VAL A 235 50.50 10.79 9.34
CA VAL A 235 50.34 12.05 8.54
C VAL A 235 49.53 11.89 7.26
N GLY A 236 49.30 10.65 6.79
CA GLY A 236 48.53 10.31 5.59
C GLY A 236 47.25 9.52 5.88
N ARG A 237 46.62 9.75 7.01
CA ARG A 237 45.44 9.03 7.49
C ARG A 237 44.11 9.75 7.16
N PRO A 238 43.00 9.02 7.08
CA PRO A 238 41.65 9.61 7.15
C PRO A 238 41.40 10.27 8.53
N PRO A 239 40.39 11.15 8.66
CA PRO A 239 40.02 11.75 9.92
C PRO A 239 39.45 10.73 10.92
N VAL A 240 39.69 10.94 12.23
CA VAL A 240 39.15 10.10 13.33
C VAL A 240 37.86 10.67 13.91
N ARG A 241 37.55 11.92 13.63
CA ARG A 241 36.31 12.61 13.98
C ARG A 241 35.70 13.28 12.76
N GLU A 242 34.45 13.62 12.84
CA GLU A 242 33.78 14.37 11.75
C GLU A 242 34.48 15.71 11.53
N ILE A 243 34.69 16.02 10.25
CA ILE A 243 35.15 17.34 9.79
C ILE A 243 34.21 17.78 8.66
N PRO A 244 34.04 19.10 8.41
CA PRO A 244 33.24 19.56 7.30
C PRO A 244 33.68 18.90 5.98
N GLY A 245 32.85 18.03 5.42
CA GLY A 245 33.10 17.27 4.16
C GLY A 245 33.39 15.79 4.34
N VAL A 246 33.64 15.28 5.54
CA VAL A 246 33.84 13.85 5.82
C VAL A 246 33.05 13.42 7.05
N ARG A 247 32.18 12.46 6.89
CA ARG A 247 31.42 11.85 7.97
C ARG A 247 32.17 10.68 8.60
N VAL A 248 32.03 10.50 9.90
CA VAL A 248 32.55 9.33 10.64
C VAL A 248 31.34 8.49 11.07
N VAL A 249 31.26 7.25 10.57
CA VAL A 249 30.08 6.40 10.72
C VAL A 249 30.42 5.12 11.46
N GLU A 250 29.62 4.77 12.43
CA GLU A 250 29.72 3.48 13.10
C GLU A 250 29.41 2.35 12.13
N GLN A 251 30.35 1.41 11.94
CA GLN A 251 30.14 0.20 11.15
C GLN A 251 29.38 -0.82 11.97
N VAL A 252 28.07 -0.81 11.83
CA VAL A 252 27.20 -1.76 12.49
C VAL A 252 27.24 -3.09 11.75
N ARG A 253 27.40 -4.19 12.47
CA ARG A 253 27.44 -5.54 11.92
C ARG A 253 26.02 -6.12 11.87
N PHE A 254 25.72 -6.71 10.75
CA PHE A 254 24.54 -7.57 10.52
C PHE A 254 25.04 -8.96 10.17
N ASP A 255 24.17 -9.95 10.26
CA ASP A 255 24.51 -11.30 9.82
C ASP A 255 24.75 -11.35 8.30
N LEU A 256 25.61 -12.25 7.85
CA LEU A 256 26.03 -12.35 6.45
C LEU A 256 25.63 -13.65 5.77
N THR A 257 25.09 -14.61 6.52
CA THR A 257 24.77 -15.96 6.03
C THR A 257 23.30 -16.30 6.26
N PRO A 258 22.37 -15.78 5.41
CA PRO A 258 20.97 -16.13 5.50
C PRO A 258 20.75 -17.59 5.10
N GLU A 259 19.75 -18.23 5.70
CA GLU A 259 19.25 -19.50 5.18
C GLU A 259 18.47 -19.22 3.89
N THR A 260 19.03 -19.61 2.74
CA THR A 260 18.43 -19.36 1.44
C THR A 260 17.97 -20.67 0.81
N PRO A 261 16.65 -20.94 0.70
CA PRO A 261 16.15 -22.08 -0.04
C PRO A 261 16.49 -21.94 -1.54
N PRO A 262 16.93 -23.04 -2.21
CA PRO A 262 17.38 -22.98 -3.61
C PRO A 262 16.28 -22.54 -4.58
N ASP A 263 15.01 -22.86 -4.28
CA ASP A 263 13.84 -22.53 -5.11
C ASP A 263 13.06 -21.32 -4.54
N GLY A 264 13.70 -20.49 -3.72
CA GLY A 264 13.09 -19.32 -3.10
C GLY A 264 12.94 -18.15 -4.06
N ILE A 265 12.02 -17.24 -3.71
CA ILE A 265 11.85 -15.96 -4.41
C ILE A 265 13.01 -15.03 -4.06
N PRO A 266 13.71 -14.43 -5.04
CA PRO A 266 14.80 -13.49 -4.78
C PRO A 266 14.31 -12.24 -4.07
N LEU A 267 15.00 -11.81 -3.01
CA LEU A 267 14.73 -10.56 -2.31
C LEU A 267 15.78 -9.49 -2.63
N GLY A 268 17.03 -9.88 -2.86
CA GLY A 268 18.13 -8.97 -3.14
C GLY A 268 19.49 -9.54 -2.76
N GLU A 269 20.49 -8.66 -2.64
CA GLU A 269 21.86 -9.00 -2.28
C GLU A 269 22.13 -8.67 -0.81
N VAL A 270 22.67 -9.64 -0.06
CA VAL A 270 23.20 -9.42 1.27
C VAL A 270 24.43 -8.54 1.17
N ILE A 271 24.51 -7.50 2.00
CA ILE A 271 25.67 -6.58 2.00
C ILE A 271 26.35 -6.56 3.36
N ASP A 272 27.68 -6.50 3.31
CA ASP A 272 28.51 -6.40 4.52
C ASP A 272 28.47 -4.98 5.14
N ALA A 273 29.18 -4.80 6.26
CA ALA A 273 29.29 -3.52 6.95
C ALA A 273 29.88 -2.40 6.06
N ALA A 274 30.68 -2.74 5.05
CA ALA A 274 31.24 -1.81 4.08
C ALA A 274 30.33 -1.54 2.88
N GLY A 275 29.13 -2.17 2.82
CA GLY A 275 28.19 -2.01 1.73
C GLY A 275 28.52 -2.87 0.48
N ARG A 276 29.37 -3.88 0.60
CA ARG A 276 29.74 -4.76 -0.50
C ARG A 276 28.82 -5.96 -0.56
N PRO A 277 28.39 -6.40 -1.75
CA PRO A 277 27.58 -7.59 -1.89
C PRO A 277 28.36 -8.85 -1.48
N VAL A 278 27.71 -9.71 -0.70
CA VAL A 278 28.27 -10.97 -0.19
C VAL A 278 27.61 -12.17 -0.88
N GLY A 279 26.33 -12.06 -1.20
CA GLY A 279 25.58 -13.10 -1.87
C GLY A 279 24.09 -12.83 -1.91
N PRO A 280 23.33 -13.58 -2.73
CA PRO A 280 21.89 -13.38 -2.86
C PRO A 280 21.13 -13.87 -1.62
N MET A 281 20.00 -13.24 -1.32
CA MET A 281 19.00 -13.74 -0.40
C MET A 281 17.74 -14.13 -1.15
N THR A 282 17.20 -15.31 -0.83
CA THR A 282 15.90 -15.78 -1.31
C THR A 282 14.98 -16.09 -0.13
N VAL A 283 13.67 -16.11 -0.37
CA VAL A 283 12.67 -16.46 0.64
C VAL A 283 11.77 -17.57 0.11
N SER A 284 11.42 -18.53 0.97
CA SER A 284 10.53 -19.64 0.59
C SER A 284 9.08 -19.19 0.44
N LEU A 285 8.30 -19.86 -0.40
CA LEU A 285 6.86 -19.67 -0.50
C LEU A 285 6.16 -19.97 0.84
N ASP A 286 6.69 -20.88 1.64
CA ASP A 286 6.15 -21.20 2.97
C ASP A 286 6.33 -20.02 3.93
N THR A 287 7.47 -19.33 3.90
CA THR A 287 7.69 -18.11 4.68
C THR A 287 6.72 -17.01 4.26
N LEU A 288 6.52 -16.82 2.94
CA LEU A 288 5.57 -15.82 2.42
C LEU A 288 4.11 -16.16 2.78
N ASN A 289 3.75 -17.43 2.87
CA ASN A 289 2.45 -17.88 3.35
C ASN A 289 2.18 -17.47 4.81
N ARG A 290 3.24 -17.31 5.61
CA ARG A 290 3.19 -16.88 7.01
C ARG A 290 3.32 -15.36 7.19
N HIS A 291 2.95 -14.63 6.16
CA HIS A 291 2.86 -13.17 6.06
C HIS A 291 4.20 -12.43 6.08
N THR A 292 4.14 -11.22 5.54
CA THR A 292 5.30 -10.33 5.38
C THR A 292 4.94 -8.93 5.88
N PHE A 293 5.87 -8.30 6.60
CA PHE A 293 5.76 -6.92 7.03
C PHE A 293 6.88 -6.08 6.43
N VAL A 294 6.54 -5.02 5.70
CA VAL A 294 7.49 -4.11 5.06
C VAL A 294 7.30 -2.71 5.61
N ALA A 295 8.28 -2.19 6.32
CA ALA A 295 8.25 -0.86 6.91
C ALA A 295 9.30 0.07 6.31
N GLY A 296 8.99 1.37 6.25
CA GLY A 296 9.94 2.38 5.83
C GLY A 296 9.32 3.72 5.49
N ALA A 297 10.06 4.79 5.72
CA ALA A 297 9.65 6.15 5.40
C ALA A 297 9.47 6.35 3.88
N THR A 298 8.82 7.44 3.49
CA THR A 298 8.66 7.83 2.09
C THR A 298 10.03 7.92 1.39
N GLY A 299 10.14 7.33 0.20
CA GLY A 299 11.39 7.32 -0.58
C GLY A 299 12.49 6.40 -0.04
N SER A 300 12.20 5.52 0.92
CA SER A 300 13.18 4.54 1.44
C SER A 300 13.39 3.32 0.56
N GLY A 301 12.48 3.04 -0.38
CA GLY A 301 12.52 1.86 -1.27
C GLY A 301 11.44 0.82 -0.99
N LYS A 302 10.54 1.04 -0.02
CA LYS A 302 9.45 0.13 0.36
C LYS A 302 8.66 -0.40 -0.85
N SER A 303 8.08 0.50 -1.66
CA SER A 303 7.28 0.09 -2.84
C SER A 303 8.12 -0.66 -3.89
N GLN A 304 9.42 -0.37 -4.02
CA GLN A 304 10.32 -1.10 -4.91
C GLN A 304 10.56 -2.53 -4.43
N THR A 305 10.71 -2.72 -3.12
CA THR A 305 10.85 -4.05 -2.50
C THR A 305 9.60 -4.89 -2.75
N ILE A 306 8.41 -4.31 -2.55
CA ILE A 306 7.14 -5.02 -2.80
C ILE A 306 7.01 -5.37 -4.28
N ARG A 307 7.31 -4.45 -5.20
CA ARG A 307 7.27 -4.72 -6.65
C ARG A 307 8.24 -5.82 -7.05
N HIS A 308 9.45 -5.83 -6.48
CA HIS A 308 10.41 -6.90 -6.72
C HIS A 308 9.90 -8.26 -6.21
N LEU A 309 9.25 -8.29 -5.04
CA LEU A 309 8.59 -9.49 -4.53
C LEU A 309 7.46 -9.96 -5.45
N LEU A 310 6.63 -9.04 -5.97
CA LEU A 310 5.54 -9.35 -6.90
C LEU A 310 6.04 -9.87 -8.25
N GLU A 311 7.19 -9.39 -8.75
CA GLU A 311 7.88 -9.98 -9.91
C GLU A 311 8.24 -11.45 -9.65
N GLY A 312 8.85 -11.74 -8.51
CA GLY A 312 9.22 -13.09 -8.10
C GLY A 312 8.01 -14.02 -7.95
N LEU A 313 6.92 -13.54 -7.32
CA LEU A 313 5.66 -14.28 -7.19
C LEU A 313 5.05 -14.61 -8.55
N THR A 314 5.04 -13.64 -9.48
CA THR A 314 4.55 -13.87 -10.85
C THR A 314 5.39 -14.90 -11.58
N ALA A 315 6.72 -14.87 -11.44
CA ALA A 315 7.61 -15.87 -12.01
C ALA A 315 7.38 -17.27 -11.42
N ALA A 316 6.99 -17.34 -10.15
CA ALA A 316 6.60 -18.58 -9.46
C ALA A 316 5.14 -18.98 -9.75
N SER A 317 4.42 -18.28 -10.64
CA SER A 317 3.01 -18.52 -10.97
C SER A 317 2.06 -18.39 -9.78
N VAL A 318 2.39 -17.54 -8.81
CA VAL A 318 1.55 -17.19 -7.68
C VAL A 318 0.87 -15.86 -7.99
N PRO A 319 -0.46 -15.81 -8.20
CA PRO A 319 -1.20 -14.58 -8.43
C PRO A 319 -1.25 -13.71 -7.17
N TRP A 320 -1.52 -12.42 -7.37
CA TRP A 320 -1.52 -11.47 -6.29
C TRP A 320 -2.54 -10.34 -6.48
N LEU A 321 -3.03 -9.81 -5.34
CA LEU A 321 -3.87 -8.63 -5.24
C LEU A 321 -3.11 -7.54 -4.49
N VAL A 322 -3.07 -6.32 -5.02
CA VAL A 322 -2.60 -5.13 -4.30
C VAL A 322 -3.77 -4.22 -4.00
N ILE A 323 -4.00 -3.90 -2.73
CA ILE A 323 -4.96 -2.88 -2.30
C ILE A 323 -4.17 -1.60 -2.01
N GLU A 324 -4.39 -0.58 -2.84
CA GLU A 324 -3.61 0.66 -2.88
C GLU A 324 -4.50 1.87 -2.54
N PRO A 325 -4.49 2.35 -1.28
CA PRO A 325 -5.40 3.41 -0.84
C PRO A 325 -4.93 4.84 -1.17
N ALA A 326 -3.64 5.05 -1.49
CA ALA A 326 -3.08 6.40 -1.51
C ALA A 326 -2.42 6.83 -2.82
N LYS A 327 -1.79 5.94 -3.58
CA LYS A 327 -1.01 6.28 -4.77
C LYS A 327 -1.18 5.22 -5.83
N ALA A 328 -1.51 5.59 -7.04
CA ALA A 328 -1.69 4.65 -8.14
C ALA A 328 -0.34 4.23 -8.78
N GLU A 329 0.50 3.50 -8.05
CA GLU A 329 1.86 3.15 -8.47
C GLU A 329 1.97 1.71 -9.02
N TYR A 330 1.22 0.75 -8.50
CA TYR A 330 1.40 -0.67 -8.82
C TYR A 330 0.86 -1.08 -10.19
N ALA A 331 -0.05 -0.32 -10.79
CA ALA A 331 -0.47 -0.57 -12.17
C ALA A 331 0.68 -0.50 -13.19
N ALA A 332 1.79 0.19 -12.84
CA ALA A 332 3.00 0.25 -13.66
C ALA A 332 3.79 -1.07 -13.69
N MET A 333 3.45 -2.03 -12.82
CA MET A 333 4.01 -3.38 -12.81
C MET A 333 3.83 -4.12 -14.13
N ALA A 334 2.78 -3.79 -14.92
CA ALA A 334 2.56 -4.40 -16.22
C ALA A 334 3.80 -4.33 -17.14
N GLY A 335 4.62 -3.29 -17.02
CA GLY A 335 5.86 -3.16 -17.78
C GLY A 335 7.03 -4.02 -17.28
N ARG A 336 6.99 -4.48 -16.04
CA ARG A 336 8.01 -5.36 -15.45
C ARG A 336 7.74 -6.83 -15.72
N LEU A 337 6.47 -7.19 -15.86
CA LEU A 337 6.06 -8.57 -16.09
C LEU A 337 6.25 -8.93 -17.58
N GLY A 338 6.62 -10.18 -17.86
CA GLY A 338 6.77 -10.66 -19.21
C GLY A 338 5.48 -10.58 -20.04
N SER A 339 5.56 -10.80 -21.36
CA SER A 339 4.46 -10.66 -22.31
C SER A 339 3.22 -11.51 -21.97
N ASP A 340 3.40 -12.61 -21.24
CA ASP A 340 2.33 -13.54 -20.86
C ASP A 340 1.66 -13.18 -19.53
N SER A 341 2.21 -12.21 -18.81
CA SER A 341 1.68 -11.75 -17.52
C SER A 341 0.96 -10.42 -17.70
N SER A 342 -0.32 -10.37 -17.33
CA SER A 342 -1.13 -9.16 -17.37
C SER A 342 -1.54 -8.74 -15.98
N VAL A 343 -1.65 -7.42 -15.76
CA VAL A 343 -2.13 -6.82 -14.51
C VAL A 343 -3.49 -6.22 -14.77
N ALA A 344 -4.53 -6.74 -14.13
CA ALA A 344 -5.85 -6.14 -14.11
C ALA A 344 -5.86 -4.95 -13.12
N VAL A 345 -6.51 -3.85 -13.51
CA VAL A 345 -6.58 -2.66 -12.67
C VAL A 345 -8.04 -2.30 -12.42
N ILE A 346 -8.43 -2.27 -11.16
CA ILE A 346 -9.75 -1.81 -10.71
C ILE A 346 -9.60 -0.37 -10.23
N ARG A 347 -10.19 0.58 -10.97
CA ARG A 347 -10.21 2.01 -10.63
C ARG A 347 -11.63 2.42 -10.32
N LEU A 348 -11.85 2.86 -9.09
CA LEU A 348 -13.21 3.20 -8.66
C LEU A 348 -13.74 4.51 -9.24
N GLY A 349 -12.86 5.46 -9.52
CA GLY A 349 -13.21 6.80 -10.02
C GLY A 349 -13.08 7.00 -11.54
N ASP A 350 -12.51 6.05 -12.29
CA ASP A 350 -12.29 6.20 -13.73
C ASP A 350 -13.62 6.12 -14.50
N PRO A 351 -14.05 7.21 -15.20
CA PRO A 351 -15.33 7.23 -15.92
C PRO A 351 -15.46 6.18 -17.02
N ASP A 352 -14.35 5.77 -17.60
CA ASP A 352 -14.32 4.84 -18.72
C ASP A 352 -14.08 3.37 -18.26
N ALA A 353 -13.86 3.15 -16.95
CA ALA A 353 -13.80 1.81 -16.37
C ALA A 353 -15.18 1.20 -16.16
N VAL A 354 -15.20 -0.13 -16.10
CA VAL A 354 -16.37 -0.91 -15.64
C VAL A 354 -16.48 -0.74 -14.13
N PRO A 355 -17.60 -0.22 -13.61
CA PRO A 355 -17.79 -0.10 -12.17
C PRO A 355 -18.04 -1.48 -11.57
N LEU A 356 -17.01 -2.02 -10.93
CA LEU A 356 -17.14 -3.24 -10.14
C LEU A 356 -17.68 -2.91 -8.75
N SER A 357 -18.43 -3.83 -8.15
CA SER A 357 -19.00 -3.62 -6.82
C SER A 357 -18.99 -4.88 -5.96
N LEU A 358 -18.94 -4.62 -4.66
CA LEU A 358 -19.14 -5.61 -3.60
C LEU A 358 -20.19 -5.08 -2.63
N ASN A 359 -21.36 -5.70 -2.58
CA ASN A 359 -22.33 -5.40 -1.53
C ASN A 359 -21.80 -5.92 -0.19
N PRO A 360 -21.53 -5.06 0.81
CA PRO A 360 -20.98 -5.49 2.10
C PRO A 360 -21.95 -6.36 2.90
N LEU A 361 -23.24 -6.36 2.56
CA LEU A 361 -24.26 -7.17 3.22
C LEU A 361 -24.58 -8.46 2.46
N GLU A 362 -23.89 -8.77 1.38
CA GLU A 362 -24.03 -10.03 0.64
C GLU A 362 -22.80 -10.91 0.93
N PRO A 363 -22.93 -12.05 1.61
CA PRO A 363 -21.82 -12.98 1.84
C PRO A 363 -21.39 -13.66 0.55
N GLU A 364 -20.24 -14.32 0.57
CA GLU A 364 -19.88 -15.28 -0.46
C GLU A 364 -20.89 -16.45 -0.47
N ALA A 365 -21.24 -16.91 -1.67
CA ALA A 365 -22.29 -17.92 -1.83
C ALA A 365 -22.00 -19.21 -1.03
N GLY A 366 -22.84 -19.54 -0.07
CA GLY A 366 -22.68 -20.69 0.83
C GLY A 366 -21.93 -20.39 2.15
N PHE A 367 -21.48 -19.15 2.36
CA PHE A 367 -20.88 -18.76 3.62
C PHE A 367 -21.93 -18.59 4.73
N PRO A 368 -21.66 -18.98 6.00
CA PRO A 368 -22.62 -18.85 7.10
C PRO A 368 -22.99 -17.38 7.35
N LEU A 369 -24.30 -17.09 7.28
CA LEU A 369 -24.81 -15.71 7.34
C LEU A 369 -24.55 -15.04 8.70
N GLN A 370 -24.66 -15.78 9.81
CA GLN A 370 -24.35 -15.24 11.14
C GLN A 370 -22.89 -14.79 11.24
N THR A 371 -21.95 -15.60 10.71
CA THR A 371 -20.53 -15.26 10.73
C THR A 371 -20.25 -14.03 9.86
N HIS A 372 -20.86 -13.95 8.67
CA HIS A 372 -20.77 -12.77 7.81
C HIS A 372 -21.26 -11.50 8.53
N LEU A 373 -22.41 -11.58 9.19
CA LEU A 373 -22.99 -10.46 9.95
C LEU A 373 -22.05 -9.97 11.06
N ASP A 374 -21.39 -10.89 11.76
CA ASP A 374 -20.42 -10.54 12.80
C ASP A 374 -19.17 -9.85 12.20
N LEU A 375 -18.70 -10.31 11.02
CA LEU A 375 -17.60 -9.67 10.28
C LEU A 375 -17.97 -8.26 9.83
N VAL A 376 -19.14 -8.09 9.25
CA VAL A 376 -19.64 -6.77 8.79
C VAL A 376 -19.79 -5.81 9.97
N ARG A 377 -20.35 -6.28 11.08
CA ARG A 377 -20.45 -5.47 12.31
C ARG A 377 -19.09 -5.00 12.79
N ALA A 378 -18.11 -5.91 12.84
CA ALA A 378 -16.76 -5.56 13.25
C ALA A 378 -16.10 -4.58 12.25
N LEU A 379 -16.36 -4.70 10.94
CA LEU A 379 -15.87 -3.76 9.96
C LEU A 379 -16.39 -2.34 10.22
N PHE A 380 -17.67 -2.17 10.48
CA PHE A 380 -18.22 -0.85 10.82
C PHE A 380 -17.56 -0.25 12.06
N LEU A 381 -17.30 -1.08 13.08
CA LEU A 381 -16.68 -0.63 14.34
C LEU A 381 -15.18 -0.33 14.18
N ALA A 382 -14.49 -1.02 13.30
CA ALA A 382 -13.08 -0.80 13.01
C ALA A 382 -12.85 0.42 12.10
N ALA A 383 -13.71 0.61 11.09
CA ALA A 383 -13.56 1.69 10.11
C ALA A 383 -14.04 3.05 10.64
N PHE A 384 -15.08 3.05 11.49
CA PHE A 384 -15.67 4.28 12.01
C PHE A 384 -15.46 4.38 13.53
N GLU A 385 -15.12 5.55 14.02
CA GLU A 385 -15.06 5.82 15.46
C GLU A 385 -16.49 5.78 16.01
N ALA A 386 -16.87 4.64 16.57
CA ALA A 386 -18.21 4.36 17.05
C ALA A 386 -18.32 4.59 18.57
N HIS A 387 -19.16 5.55 18.96
CA HIS A 387 -19.51 5.78 20.35
C HIS A 387 -20.88 5.17 20.68
N GLU A 388 -21.08 4.80 21.94
CA GLU A 388 -22.38 4.39 22.42
C GLU A 388 -23.46 5.44 22.15
N PRO A 389 -24.67 5.07 21.67
CA PRO A 389 -25.21 3.70 21.55
C PRO A 389 -25.13 3.11 20.12
N PHE A 390 -24.30 3.66 19.22
CA PHE A 390 -24.23 3.24 17.81
C PHE A 390 -23.96 1.73 17.62
N PRO A 391 -23.02 1.07 18.36
CA PRO A 391 -22.76 -0.36 18.19
C PRO A 391 -24.00 -1.24 18.41
N GLN A 392 -24.87 -0.88 19.36
CA GLN A 392 -26.10 -1.61 19.67
C GLN A 392 -27.18 -1.37 18.61
N VAL A 393 -27.34 -0.13 18.17
CA VAL A 393 -28.27 0.24 17.08
C VAL A 393 -27.87 -0.50 15.80
N LEU A 394 -26.57 -0.50 15.45
CA LEU A 394 -26.05 -1.19 14.28
C LEU A 394 -26.31 -2.71 14.37
N SER A 395 -26.05 -3.34 15.50
CA SER A 395 -26.27 -4.77 15.69
C SER A 395 -27.73 -5.16 15.51
N GLN A 396 -28.66 -4.38 16.09
CA GLN A 396 -30.10 -4.61 15.91
C GLN A 396 -30.54 -4.32 14.48
N ALA A 397 -30.03 -3.26 13.86
CA ALA A 397 -30.37 -2.89 12.49
C ALA A 397 -29.89 -3.96 11.49
N LEU A 398 -28.67 -4.49 11.62
CA LEU A 398 -28.17 -5.58 10.80
C LEU A 398 -29.05 -6.83 10.92
N THR A 399 -29.33 -7.27 12.14
CA THR A 399 -30.20 -8.44 12.39
C THR A 399 -31.59 -8.24 11.76
N ARG A 400 -32.24 -7.08 12.03
CA ARG A 400 -33.57 -6.75 11.52
C ARG A 400 -33.57 -6.62 10.00
N CYS A 401 -32.50 -6.11 9.40
CA CYS A 401 -32.38 -5.94 7.98
C CYS A 401 -32.46 -7.30 7.25
N TYR A 402 -31.69 -8.29 7.67
CA TYR A 402 -31.75 -9.64 7.10
C TYR A 402 -33.06 -10.35 7.38
N THR A 403 -33.57 -10.27 8.61
CA THR A 403 -34.84 -10.94 8.95
C THR A 403 -36.03 -10.32 8.20
N SER A 404 -36.02 -9.01 7.89
CA SER A 404 -37.03 -8.37 7.06
C SER A 404 -37.01 -8.85 5.61
N TYR A 405 -35.88 -9.36 5.13
CA TYR A 405 -35.73 -10.02 3.83
C TYR A 405 -36.21 -11.48 3.85
N GLY A 406 -36.49 -12.02 5.03
CA GLY A 406 -36.92 -13.41 5.23
C GLY A 406 -35.78 -14.39 5.46
N TRP A 407 -34.55 -13.89 5.77
CA TRP A 407 -33.43 -14.73 6.12
C TRP A 407 -33.56 -15.28 7.55
N ASP A 408 -33.34 -16.58 7.71
CA ASP A 408 -33.00 -17.20 8.99
C ASP A 408 -31.49 -17.14 9.14
N LEU A 409 -31.01 -16.38 10.13
CA LEU A 409 -29.59 -16.14 10.33
C LEU A 409 -28.82 -17.40 10.75
N ALA A 410 -29.47 -18.26 11.57
CA ALA A 410 -28.85 -19.48 12.07
C ALA A 410 -28.72 -20.57 11.00
N LEU A 411 -29.77 -20.71 10.18
CA LEU A 411 -29.81 -21.70 9.10
C LEU A 411 -29.20 -21.19 7.80
N SER A 412 -28.97 -19.89 7.67
CA SER A 412 -28.54 -19.22 6.43
C SER A 412 -29.46 -19.52 5.24
N GLN A 413 -30.77 -19.55 5.46
CA GLN A 413 -31.80 -19.93 4.48
C GLN A 413 -33.01 -18.99 4.54
N GLY A 414 -33.85 -19.01 3.52
CA GLY A 414 -35.17 -18.38 3.52
C GLY A 414 -35.35 -17.32 2.43
N ALA A 415 -34.35 -16.57 2.02
CA ALA A 415 -34.46 -15.57 0.95
C ALA A 415 -33.45 -15.82 -0.18
N THR A 416 -33.61 -15.10 -1.29
CA THR A 416 -32.71 -15.17 -2.46
C THR A 416 -31.98 -13.86 -2.67
N GLU A 417 -32.45 -12.76 -2.09
CA GLU A 417 -31.84 -11.43 -2.17
C GLU A 417 -31.24 -11.05 -0.84
N TYR A 418 -30.17 -10.25 -0.88
CA TYR A 418 -29.53 -9.68 0.29
C TYR A 418 -29.87 -8.19 0.44
N PRO A 419 -29.94 -7.67 1.67
CA PRO A 419 -30.12 -6.24 1.89
C PRO A 419 -28.93 -5.44 1.34
N THR A 420 -29.18 -4.15 1.13
CA THR A 420 -28.16 -3.17 0.71
C THR A 420 -27.85 -2.21 1.85
N LEU A 421 -26.80 -1.38 1.70
CA LEU A 421 -26.49 -0.31 2.67
C LEU A 421 -27.65 0.70 2.81
N ALA A 422 -28.42 0.92 1.73
CA ALA A 422 -29.62 1.78 1.79
C ALA A 422 -30.72 1.17 2.67
N ASP A 423 -30.90 -0.15 2.59
CA ASP A 423 -31.85 -0.86 3.45
C ASP A 423 -31.38 -0.83 4.91
N LEU A 424 -30.07 -0.98 5.14
CA LEU A 424 -29.48 -0.85 6.48
C LEU A 424 -29.72 0.55 7.07
N GLN A 425 -29.50 1.61 6.27
CA GLN A 425 -29.74 2.98 6.71
C GLN A 425 -31.19 3.20 7.14
N LYS A 426 -32.14 2.74 6.29
CA LYS A 426 -33.56 2.82 6.59
C LYS A 426 -33.92 2.03 7.84
N THR A 427 -33.40 0.81 7.97
CA THR A 427 -33.66 -0.06 9.11
C THR A 427 -33.09 0.51 10.39
N ALA A 428 -31.86 1.09 10.34
CA ALA A 428 -31.24 1.70 11.50
C ALA A 428 -32.04 2.92 12.01
N ARG A 429 -32.60 3.74 11.12
CA ARG A 429 -33.52 4.83 11.51
C ARG A 429 -34.74 4.26 12.22
N ALA A 430 -35.38 3.22 11.69
CA ALA A 430 -36.52 2.58 12.31
C ALA A 430 -36.20 1.99 13.70
N VAL A 431 -35.01 1.38 13.85
CA VAL A 431 -34.55 0.88 15.14
C VAL A 431 -34.40 1.98 16.18
N VAL A 432 -33.83 3.13 15.79
CA VAL A 432 -33.70 4.31 16.69
C VAL A 432 -35.10 4.79 17.14
N ASP A 433 -36.08 4.81 16.22
CA ASP A 433 -37.45 5.21 16.52
C ASP A 433 -38.15 4.23 17.48
N ASP A 434 -37.94 2.92 17.25
CA ASP A 434 -38.56 1.86 18.06
C ASP A 434 -37.95 1.74 19.48
N ILE A 435 -36.67 2.09 19.66
CA ILE A 435 -36.01 2.11 20.99
C ILE A 435 -36.65 3.18 21.89
N GLY A 436 -37.15 4.25 21.31
CA GLY A 436 -37.83 5.30 22.08
C GLY A 436 -36.92 6.16 22.93
N TYR A 437 -35.73 6.51 22.45
CA TYR A 437 -34.87 7.50 23.08
C TYR A 437 -35.57 8.86 23.22
N GLY A 438 -35.17 9.68 24.19
CA GLY A 438 -35.57 11.07 24.23
C GLY A 438 -35.29 11.80 22.91
N ALA A 439 -36.11 12.80 22.55
CA ALA A 439 -36.07 13.44 21.23
C ALA A 439 -34.69 13.96 20.81
N GLU A 440 -33.93 14.50 21.74
CA GLU A 440 -32.56 15.01 21.49
C GLU A 440 -31.59 13.87 21.16
N LEU A 441 -31.51 12.85 22.02
CA LEU A 441 -30.64 11.69 21.78
C LEU A 441 -31.03 10.92 20.52
N ALA A 442 -32.33 10.76 20.26
CA ALA A 442 -32.82 10.13 19.03
C ALA A 442 -32.38 10.90 17.78
N ALA A 443 -32.40 12.23 17.82
CA ALA A 443 -31.95 13.08 16.73
C ALA A 443 -30.43 12.97 16.51
N ASP A 444 -29.64 12.97 17.58
CA ASP A 444 -28.18 12.81 17.50
C ASP A 444 -27.79 11.45 16.94
N VAL A 445 -28.37 10.36 17.41
CA VAL A 445 -28.08 8.99 16.95
C VAL A 445 -28.52 8.82 15.50
N ARG A 446 -29.69 9.34 15.11
CA ARG A 446 -30.10 9.35 13.69
C ARG A 446 -29.13 10.14 12.82
N GLY A 447 -28.75 11.34 13.26
CA GLY A 447 -27.78 12.17 12.55
C GLY A 447 -26.46 11.44 12.32
N PHE A 448 -25.96 10.78 13.35
CA PHE A 448 -24.73 10.00 13.24
C PHE A 448 -24.86 8.81 12.25
N VAL A 449 -25.93 8.02 12.36
CA VAL A 449 -26.22 6.92 11.43
C VAL A 449 -26.32 7.43 10.00
N ASP A 450 -27.06 8.53 9.79
CA ASP A 450 -27.26 9.09 8.49
C ASP A 450 -25.98 9.60 7.83
N VAL A 451 -25.16 10.34 8.56
CA VAL A 451 -23.89 10.86 8.04
C VAL A 451 -22.97 9.72 7.63
N ARG A 452 -22.82 8.68 8.46
CA ARG A 452 -21.90 7.56 8.21
C ARG A 452 -22.35 6.66 7.06
N LEU A 453 -23.62 6.29 7.02
CA LEU A 453 -24.14 5.44 5.95
C LEU A 453 -24.30 6.22 4.62
N THR A 454 -24.62 7.53 4.69
CA THR A 454 -24.72 8.35 3.50
C THR A 454 -23.37 8.53 2.81
N SER A 455 -22.25 8.67 3.53
CA SER A 455 -20.91 8.74 2.92
C SER A 455 -20.61 7.49 2.08
N LEU A 456 -20.98 6.31 2.59
CA LEU A 456 -20.82 5.04 1.89
C LEU A 456 -21.78 4.83 0.72
N LEU A 457 -22.89 5.57 0.64
CA LEU A 457 -23.90 5.46 -0.41
C LEU A 457 -23.67 6.43 -1.57
N LEU A 458 -22.88 7.46 -1.37
CA LEU A 458 -22.68 8.52 -2.36
C LEU A 458 -21.34 8.38 -3.09
N GLY A 459 -21.30 8.95 -4.31
CA GLY A 459 -20.06 9.09 -5.08
C GLY A 459 -19.40 7.76 -5.44
N THR A 460 -18.07 7.74 -5.34
CA THR A 460 -17.22 6.60 -5.64
C THR A 460 -17.44 5.41 -4.69
N PRO A 461 -17.49 5.59 -3.35
CA PRO A 461 -17.83 4.50 -2.44
C PRO A 461 -19.17 3.85 -2.76
N GLY A 462 -20.22 4.63 -2.99
CA GLY A 462 -21.56 4.11 -3.25
C GLY A 462 -21.65 3.24 -4.52
N ARG A 463 -20.87 3.56 -5.53
CA ARG A 463 -20.76 2.72 -6.74
C ARG A 463 -20.06 1.40 -6.44
N PHE A 464 -19.00 1.42 -5.67
CA PHE A 464 -18.28 0.21 -5.31
C PHE A 464 -19.05 -0.67 -4.31
N LEU A 465 -19.80 -0.08 -3.39
CA LEU A 465 -20.52 -0.82 -2.34
C LEU A 465 -21.92 -1.25 -2.72
N GLY A 466 -22.40 -0.99 -3.95
CA GLY A 466 -23.72 -1.44 -4.39
C GLY A 466 -24.18 -0.98 -5.76
N GLY A 467 -23.50 -0.02 -6.38
CA GLY A 467 -23.93 0.62 -7.63
C GLY A 467 -23.30 0.09 -8.91
N GLY A 468 -22.39 -0.88 -8.83
CA GLY A 468 -21.65 -1.43 -9.95
C GLY A 468 -22.07 -2.84 -10.36
N HIS A 469 -21.24 -3.46 -11.21
CA HIS A 469 -21.34 -4.88 -11.55
C HIS A 469 -20.74 -5.73 -10.42
N PRO A 470 -21.43 -6.77 -9.94
CA PRO A 470 -20.90 -7.63 -8.88
C PRO A 470 -19.59 -8.29 -9.29
N LEU A 471 -18.55 -8.10 -8.46
CA LEU A 471 -17.21 -8.61 -8.67
C LEU A 471 -17.16 -10.14 -8.51
N ASP A 472 -16.45 -10.82 -9.39
CA ASP A 472 -16.12 -12.23 -9.25
C ASP A 472 -14.84 -12.39 -8.44
N VAL A 473 -14.98 -12.83 -7.18
CA VAL A 473 -13.85 -13.03 -6.27
C VAL A 473 -12.95 -14.18 -6.72
N ALA A 474 -13.51 -15.22 -7.36
CA ALA A 474 -12.69 -16.32 -7.89
C ALA A 474 -11.78 -15.83 -9.04
N ASP A 475 -12.30 -15.00 -9.95
CA ASP A 475 -11.51 -14.39 -11.01
C ASP A 475 -10.49 -13.39 -10.44
N LEU A 476 -10.87 -12.59 -9.45
CA LEU A 476 -9.97 -11.66 -8.74
C LEU A 476 -8.72 -12.39 -8.19
N LEU A 477 -8.90 -13.55 -7.57
CA LEU A 477 -7.82 -14.33 -6.95
C LEU A 477 -7.07 -15.24 -7.93
N SER A 478 -7.48 -15.31 -9.19
CA SER A 478 -6.85 -16.14 -10.22
C SER A 478 -5.77 -15.42 -11.01
N ARG A 479 -5.61 -14.12 -10.85
CA ARG A 479 -4.74 -13.25 -11.65
C ARG A 479 -4.08 -12.14 -10.82
N ASN A 480 -3.16 -11.41 -11.44
CA ASN A 480 -2.53 -10.25 -10.81
C ASN A 480 -3.47 -9.04 -10.92
N VAL A 481 -3.86 -8.47 -9.79
CA VAL A 481 -4.83 -7.37 -9.72
C VAL A 481 -4.31 -6.23 -8.85
N VAL A 482 -4.57 -5.00 -9.28
CA VAL A 482 -4.39 -3.78 -8.49
C VAL A 482 -5.75 -3.14 -8.27
N LEU A 483 -6.12 -2.93 -7.03
CA LEU A 483 -7.29 -2.16 -6.62
C LEU A 483 -6.85 -0.76 -6.17
N GLU A 484 -7.07 0.23 -7.02
CA GLU A 484 -6.76 1.64 -6.75
C GLU A 484 -7.95 2.31 -6.04
N LEU A 485 -7.75 2.73 -4.78
CA LEU A 485 -8.73 3.43 -3.94
C LEU A 485 -8.43 4.93 -3.80
N GLU A 486 -7.50 5.48 -4.60
CA GLU A 486 -7.06 6.87 -4.52
C GLU A 486 -8.23 7.85 -4.66
N ASP A 487 -9.21 7.55 -5.53
CA ASP A 487 -10.37 8.38 -5.81
C ASP A 487 -11.43 8.39 -4.69
N VAL A 488 -11.28 7.61 -3.65
CA VAL A 488 -12.09 7.68 -2.43
C VAL A 488 -11.47 8.75 -1.53
N GLY A 489 -12.19 9.84 -1.24
CA GLY A 489 -11.61 11.01 -0.56
C GLY A 489 -11.43 10.82 0.96
N ASP A 490 -12.37 10.15 1.62
CA ASP A 490 -12.38 9.97 3.07
C ASP A 490 -11.61 8.71 3.50
N ASP A 491 -10.80 8.82 4.56
CA ASP A 491 -9.96 7.73 5.05
C ASP A 491 -10.75 6.60 5.71
N GLN A 492 -11.90 6.91 6.33
CA GLN A 492 -12.77 5.92 6.94
C GLN A 492 -13.53 5.14 5.86
N ASP A 493 -13.98 5.80 4.81
CA ASP A 493 -14.60 5.16 3.64
C ASP A 493 -13.59 4.25 2.91
N LYS A 494 -12.30 4.67 2.80
CA LYS A 494 -11.22 3.81 2.28
C LYS A 494 -11.05 2.57 3.14
N ALA A 495 -10.95 2.73 4.46
CA ALA A 495 -10.83 1.62 5.40
C ALA A 495 -12.00 0.65 5.27
N PHE A 496 -13.22 1.18 5.12
CA PHE A 496 -14.41 0.36 4.93
C PHE A 496 -14.35 -0.43 3.61
N CYS A 497 -14.01 0.21 2.49
CA CYS A 497 -13.84 -0.47 1.19
C CYS A 497 -12.77 -1.56 1.26
N MET A 498 -11.60 -1.28 1.88
CA MET A 498 -10.55 -2.28 2.11
C MET A 498 -11.07 -3.47 2.90
N GLY A 499 -11.80 -3.21 3.99
CA GLY A 499 -12.35 -4.25 4.85
C GLY A 499 -13.39 -5.12 4.16
N VAL A 500 -14.25 -4.55 3.31
CA VAL A 500 -15.22 -5.32 2.50
C VAL A 500 -14.50 -6.30 1.57
N VAL A 501 -13.43 -5.85 0.90
CA VAL A 501 -12.62 -6.73 0.04
C VAL A 501 -11.98 -7.86 0.85
N LEU A 502 -11.38 -7.55 2.00
CA LEU A 502 -10.77 -8.55 2.87
C LEU A 502 -11.79 -9.56 3.42
N ILE A 503 -12.99 -9.12 3.82
CA ILE A 503 -14.06 -10.03 4.25
C ILE A 503 -14.43 -10.99 3.14
N ARG A 504 -14.70 -10.49 1.94
CA ARG A 504 -15.06 -11.33 0.78
C ARG A 504 -13.94 -12.30 0.41
N LEU A 505 -12.70 -11.87 0.50
CA LEU A 505 -11.53 -12.71 0.29
C LEU A 505 -11.47 -13.85 1.33
N ILE A 506 -11.63 -13.54 2.62
CA ILE A 506 -11.62 -14.53 3.70
C ILE A 506 -12.74 -15.55 3.51
N GLU A 507 -13.95 -15.10 3.21
CA GLU A 507 -15.12 -15.96 2.99
C GLU A 507 -14.89 -16.91 1.82
N HIS A 508 -14.45 -16.40 0.69
CA HIS A 508 -14.16 -17.20 -0.49
C HIS A 508 -13.07 -18.25 -0.22
N LEU A 509 -11.96 -17.84 0.39
CA LEU A 509 -10.85 -18.75 0.70
C LEU A 509 -11.24 -19.83 1.68
N ARG A 510 -12.05 -19.52 2.70
CA ARG A 510 -12.54 -20.48 3.68
C ARG A 510 -13.46 -21.51 3.03
N LEU A 511 -14.37 -21.09 2.15
CA LEU A 511 -15.23 -21.99 1.39
C LEU A 511 -14.44 -22.88 0.42
N ARG A 512 -13.50 -22.30 -0.30
CA ARG A 512 -12.61 -23.02 -1.21
C ARG A 512 -11.77 -24.07 -0.50
N HIS A 513 -11.23 -23.73 0.67
CA HIS A 513 -10.45 -24.67 1.50
C HIS A 513 -11.32 -25.80 2.04
N ALA A 514 -12.54 -25.50 2.49
CA ALA A 514 -13.49 -26.52 2.95
C ALA A 514 -13.87 -27.51 1.84
N ALA A 515 -14.04 -27.04 0.60
CA ALA A 515 -14.35 -27.85 -0.57
C ALA A 515 -13.15 -28.68 -1.06
N ALA A 516 -11.95 -28.11 -1.04
CA ALA A 516 -10.70 -28.73 -1.50
C ALA A 516 -9.53 -28.25 -0.63
N PRO A 517 -9.23 -28.91 0.50
CA PRO A 517 -8.10 -28.57 1.34
C PRO A 517 -6.79 -28.59 0.56
N ALA A 518 -5.99 -27.58 0.73
CA ALA A 518 -4.72 -27.44 0.05
C ALA A 518 -3.68 -26.86 0.99
N THR A 519 -2.43 -27.27 0.79
CA THR A 519 -1.27 -26.80 1.55
C THR A 519 -0.41 -25.87 0.68
N GLY A 520 0.30 -24.94 1.33
CA GLY A 520 1.22 -24.00 0.70
C GLY A 520 0.57 -22.75 0.13
N LEU A 521 1.40 -21.79 -0.24
CA LEU A 521 1.01 -20.50 -0.78
C LEU A 521 0.35 -20.62 -2.15
N ARG A 522 -0.79 -20.00 -2.35
CA ARG A 522 -1.55 -19.98 -3.60
C ARG A 522 -1.85 -18.59 -4.12
N HIS A 523 -1.88 -17.62 -3.25
CA HIS A 523 -2.17 -16.23 -3.58
C HIS A 523 -1.52 -15.31 -2.54
N VAL A 524 -1.26 -14.06 -2.92
CA VAL A 524 -0.70 -13.04 -2.01
C VAL A 524 -1.52 -11.76 -2.12
N THR A 525 -1.99 -11.25 -0.99
CA THR A 525 -2.62 -9.94 -0.91
C THR A 525 -1.68 -8.93 -0.27
N VAL A 526 -1.38 -7.85 -0.98
CA VAL A 526 -0.63 -6.69 -0.46
C VAL A 526 -1.62 -5.66 0.04
N VAL A 527 -1.46 -5.22 1.28
CA VAL A 527 -2.27 -4.17 1.90
C VAL A 527 -1.35 -2.99 2.23
N GLU A 528 -1.43 -1.92 1.46
CA GLU A 528 -0.73 -0.68 1.76
C GLU A 528 -1.49 0.17 2.77
N GLU A 529 -0.76 0.90 3.63
CA GLU A 529 -1.33 1.78 4.66
C GLU A 529 -2.39 1.05 5.52
N ALA A 530 -2.09 -0.20 5.90
CA ALA A 530 -3.01 -1.09 6.61
C ALA A 530 -3.50 -0.51 7.95
N HIS A 531 -2.74 0.45 8.54
CA HIS A 531 -3.15 1.18 9.74
C HIS A 531 -4.48 1.95 9.58
N ARG A 532 -4.97 2.17 8.36
CA ARG A 532 -6.29 2.77 8.13
C ARG A 532 -7.41 1.88 8.67
N LEU A 533 -7.27 0.56 8.51
CA LEU A 533 -8.22 -0.45 9.02
C LEU A 533 -7.74 -1.08 10.34
N LEU A 534 -6.44 -1.33 10.48
CA LEU A 534 -5.82 -2.05 11.60
C LEU A 534 -5.09 -1.09 12.55
N LYS A 535 -5.73 0.02 12.89
CA LYS A 535 -5.18 1.07 13.73
C LYS A 535 -4.94 0.55 15.16
N ALA A 536 -3.78 0.88 15.72
CA ALA A 536 -3.50 0.63 17.14
C ALA A 536 -4.46 1.48 18.00
N THR A 537 -5.51 0.86 18.49
CA THR A 537 -6.49 1.46 19.41
C THR A 537 -6.42 0.74 20.72
N THR A 538 -6.40 1.47 21.84
CA THR A 538 -6.12 0.87 23.15
C THR A 538 -7.37 0.41 23.88
N ASP A 539 -8.56 0.94 23.57
CA ASP A 539 -9.75 0.67 24.38
C ASP A 539 -11.07 0.61 23.57
N GLY A 540 -12.06 -0.12 24.09
CA GLY A 540 -13.44 -0.13 23.63
C GLY A 540 -13.77 -1.12 22.52
N THR A 541 -15.01 -0.98 22.00
CA THR A 541 -15.56 -1.90 20.96
C THR A 541 -14.79 -1.86 19.64
N ALA A 542 -14.21 -0.71 19.29
CA ALA A 542 -13.37 -0.55 18.11
C ALA A 542 -12.06 -1.34 18.23
N GLY A 543 -11.41 -1.34 19.42
CA GLY A 543 -10.19 -2.11 19.66
C GLY A 543 -10.41 -3.61 19.45
N HIS A 544 -11.48 -4.16 20.03
CA HIS A 544 -11.84 -5.57 19.84
C HIS A 544 -12.15 -5.92 18.37
N ALA A 545 -12.77 -5.01 17.64
CA ALA A 545 -13.03 -5.21 16.21
C ALA A 545 -11.73 -5.28 15.39
N VAL A 546 -10.78 -4.40 15.67
CA VAL A 546 -9.44 -4.41 15.03
C VAL A 546 -8.67 -5.68 15.40
N GLU A 547 -8.69 -6.11 16.67
CA GLU A 547 -8.08 -7.38 17.12
C GLU A 547 -8.69 -8.57 16.38
N MET A 548 -10.02 -8.60 16.20
CA MET A 548 -10.69 -9.65 15.44
C MET A 548 -10.20 -9.68 13.98
N PHE A 549 -10.10 -8.54 13.29
CA PHE A 549 -9.55 -8.48 11.93
C PHE A 549 -8.10 -8.93 11.86
N ALA A 550 -7.26 -8.52 12.82
CA ALA A 550 -5.87 -8.97 12.89
C ALA A 550 -5.78 -10.50 13.10
N GLY A 551 -6.66 -11.06 13.93
CA GLY A 551 -6.78 -12.50 14.13
C GLY A 551 -7.18 -13.25 12.85
N LEU A 552 -8.17 -12.75 12.13
CA LEU A 552 -8.59 -13.30 10.84
C LEU A 552 -7.48 -13.29 9.79
N LEU A 553 -6.71 -12.19 9.70
CA LEU A 553 -5.57 -12.11 8.82
C LEU A 553 -4.46 -13.10 9.20
N ALA A 554 -4.29 -13.40 10.48
CA ALA A 554 -3.34 -14.42 10.93
C ALA A 554 -3.81 -15.85 10.59
N GLU A 555 -5.13 -16.12 10.58
CA GLU A 555 -5.70 -17.43 10.27
C GLU A 555 -5.67 -17.76 8.77
N ILE A 556 -5.74 -16.75 7.90
CA ILE A 556 -5.91 -16.90 6.44
C ILE A 556 -4.76 -17.69 5.78
N ARG A 557 -3.59 -17.73 6.42
CA ARG A 557 -2.46 -18.58 6.00
C ARG A 557 -2.82 -20.05 5.85
N ALA A 558 -3.75 -20.55 6.70
CA ALA A 558 -4.23 -21.92 6.64
C ALA A 558 -4.94 -22.23 5.29
N TYR A 559 -5.42 -21.21 4.59
CA TYR A 559 -6.13 -21.30 3.33
C TYR A 559 -5.23 -21.05 2.11
N GLY A 560 -3.91 -20.90 2.32
CA GLY A 560 -2.93 -20.65 1.28
C GLY A 560 -2.83 -19.20 0.82
N GLU A 561 -3.18 -18.26 1.69
CA GLU A 561 -3.10 -16.83 1.44
C GLU A 561 -1.97 -16.19 2.23
N GLY A 562 -1.02 -15.55 1.53
CA GLY A 562 0.01 -14.73 2.13
C GLY A 562 -0.40 -13.26 2.17
N ILE A 563 -0.27 -12.60 3.32
CA ILE A 563 -0.51 -11.16 3.44
C ILE A 563 0.83 -10.43 3.48
N VAL A 564 0.97 -9.40 2.66
CA VAL A 564 2.08 -8.44 2.73
C VAL A 564 1.54 -7.11 3.21
N VAL A 565 1.91 -6.72 4.42
CA VAL A 565 1.54 -5.43 4.99
C VAL A 565 2.64 -4.42 4.75
N ALA A 566 2.30 -3.28 4.17
CA ALA A 566 3.22 -2.21 3.84
C ALA A 566 2.91 -0.95 4.64
N GLU A 567 3.86 -0.50 5.49
CA GLU A 567 3.64 0.61 6.41
C GLU A 567 4.70 1.70 6.36
N GLN A 568 4.25 2.96 6.48
CA GLN A 568 5.13 4.10 6.65
C GLN A 568 5.30 4.48 8.12
N ILE A 569 4.30 4.24 8.95
CA ILE A 569 4.27 4.58 10.37
C ILE A 569 3.84 3.33 11.16
N PRO A 570 4.76 2.39 11.38
CA PRO A 570 4.47 1.13 12.08
C PRO A 570 3.86 1.27 13.49
N ALA A 571 4.17 2.33 14.21
CA ALA A 571 3.60 2.59 15.53
C ALA A 571 2.07 2.82 15.50
N LYS A 572 1.48 3.11 14.33
CA LYS A 572 0.04 3.26 14.17
C LYS A 572 -0.73 1.96 13.98
N ILE A 573 -0.07 0.86 13.60
CA ILE A 573 -0.72 -0.44 13.36
C ILE A 573 -0.74 -1.27 14.65
N ILE A 574 -1.77 -2.12 14.78
CA ILE A 574 -1.85 -3.06 15.90
C ILE A 574 -0.61 -3.98 15.92
N PRO A 575 0.08 -4.13 17.07
CA PRO A 575 1.37 -4.85 17.15
C PRO A 575 1.31 -6.31 16.69
N ASP A 576 0.16 -6.95 16.80
CA ASP A 576 -0.03 -8.36 16.44
C ASP A 576 0.19 -8.64 14.95
N VAL A 577 -0.06 -7.67 14.08
CA VAL A 577 0.23 -7.78 12.65
C VAL A 577 1.74 -7.90 12.41
N VAL A 578 2.54 -7.09 13.11
CA VAL A 578 4.01 -7.13 13.01
C VAL A 578 4.56 -8.44 13.58
N LYS A 579 4.08 -8.85 14.78
CA LYS A 579 4.53 -10.06 15.46
C LYS A 579 4.23 -11.33 14.66
N ASN A 580 3.04 -11.41 14.06
CA ASN A 580 2.59 -12.59 13.31
C ASN A 580 3.17 -12.71 11.89
N SER A 581 3.95 -11.72 11.43
CA SER A 581 4.63 -11.80 10.14
C SER A 581 5.94 -12.55 10.24
N ALA A 582 6.15 -13.59 9.41
CA ALA A 582 7.38 -14.39 9.39
C ALA A 582 8.55 -13.67 8.71
N LEU A 583 8.28 -12.95 7.62
CA LEU A 583 9.26 -12.09 6.95
C LEU A 583 9.05 -10.64 7.36
N LYS A 584 10.12 -9.98 7.82
CA LYS A 584 10.12 -8.56 8.17
C LYS A 584 11.22 -7.84 7.42
N ILE A 585 10.88 -6.72 6.77
CA ILE A 585 11.81 -5.90 5.99
C ILE A 585 11.69 -4.45 6.48
N LEU A 586 12.74 -3.94 7.09
CA LEU A 586 12.80 -2.62 7.67
C LEU A 586 13.75 -1.73 6.86
N HIS A 587 13.19 -0.86 6.06
CA HIS A 587 13.91 0.21 5.35
C HIS A 587 14.24 1.37 6.28
N ARG A 588 14.82 2.45 5.71
CA ARG A 588 15.09 3.68 6.45
C ARG A 588 13.86 4.17 7.20
N LEU A 589 13.98 4.27 8.53
CA LEU A 589 12.90 4.68 9.42
C LEU A 589 13.43 5.62 10.51
N PRO A 590 13.24 6.96 10.39
CA PRO A 590 13.84 7.95 11.29
C PRO A 590 13.24 8.00 12.70
N ALA A 591 11.93 7.76 12.86
CA ALA A 591 11.23 7.85 14.14
C ALA A 591 11.62 6.70 15.08
N ALA A 592 11.87 7.00 16.35
CA ALA A 592 12.39 6.03 17.32
C ALA A 592 11.32 5.00 17.72
N ASP A 593 10.10 5.45 17.97
CA ASP A 593 8.94 4.63 18.32
C ASP A 593 8.58 3.63 17.20
N ASP A 594 8.62 4.08 15.95
CA ASP A 594 8.41 3.22 14.78
C ASP A 594 9.50 2.13 14.68
N ARG A 595 10.79 2.52 14.90
CA ARG A 595 11.91 1.56 14.90
C ARG A 595 11.81 0.55 16.03
N GLU A 596 11.39 0.98 17.21
CA GLU A 596 11.22 0.12 18.38
C GLU A 596 10.11 -0.91 18.13
N THR A 597 8.97 -0.46 17.58
CA THR A 597 7.85 -1.33 17.26
C THR A 597 8.25 -2.49 16.35
N VAL A 598 9.01 -2.23 15.29
CA VAL A 598 9.45 -3.27 14.35
C VAL A 598 10.71 -3.96 14.81
N GLY A 599 11.71 -3.21 15.27
CA GLY A 599 13.03 -3.69 15.62
C GLY A 599 13.04 -4.73 16.75
N ALA A 600 12.18 -4.54 17.77
CA ALA A 600 12.02 -5.51 18.85
C ALA A 600 11.52 -6.88 18.35
N THR A 601 10.76 -6.91 17.25
CA THR A 601 10.27 -8.17 16.64
C THR A 601 11.27 -8.82 15.68
N MET A 602 12.36 -8.12 15.34
CA MET A 602 13.43 -8.56 14.44
C MET A 602 14.73 -8.86 15.18
N ASN A 603 14.74 -8.79 16.51
CA ASN A 603 15.94 -8.90 17.33
C ASN A 603 17.05 -7.92 16.93
N LEU A 604 16.68 -6.68 16.54
CA LEU A 604 17.65 -5.61 16.29
C LEU A 604 18.24 -5.12 17.61
N ASP A 605 19.58 -5.06 17.68
CA ASP A 605 20.24 -4.37 18.77
C ASP A 605 20.15 -2.84 18.60
N THR A 606 20.58 -2.09 19.63
CA THR A 606 20.52 -0.61 19.60
C THR A 606 21.35 0.02 18.47
N PRO A 607 22.60 -0.40 18.20
CA PRO A 607 23.38 0.04 17.06
C PRO A 607 22.71 -0.27 15.71
N GLN A 608 22.21 -1.48 15.53
CA GLN A 608 21.52 -1.89 14.31
C GLN A 608 20.26 -1.07 14.08
N SER A 609 19.45 -0.86 15.12
CA SER A 609 18.25 0.01 15.05
C SER A 609 18.63 1.44 14.65
N ARG A 610 19.70 2.02 15.22
CA ARG A 610 20.18 3.35 14.83
C ARG A 610 20.71 3.40 13.40
N ALA A 611 21.36 2.36 12.91
CA ALA A 611 21.86 2.29 11.54
C ALA A 611 20.73 2.40 10.49
N THR A 612 19.54 1.90 10.78
CA THR A 612 18.39 2.00 9.85
C THR A 612 18.01 3.44 9.54
N VAL A 613 18.33 4.42 10.39
CA VAL A 613 18.05 5.85 10.15
C VAL A 613 18.78 6.38 8.92
N THR A 614 19.95 5.83 8.62
CA THR A 614 20.84 6.32 7.56
C THR A 614 20.85 5.43 6.32
N PHE A 615 20.05 4.39 6.27
CA PHE A 615 20.02 3.49 5.11
C PHE A 615 19.71 4.24 3.82
N PRO A 616 20.52 4.06 2.77
CA PRO A 616 20.19 4.54 1.43
C PRO A 616 18.90 3.90 0.91
N PRO A 617 18.23 4.52 -0.07
CA PRO A 617 17.06 3.91 -0.71
C PRO A 617 17.35 2.50 -1.24
N GLY A 618 16.46 1.57 -0.97
CA GLY A 618 16.58 0.16 -1.35
C GLY A 618 17.39 -0.69 -0.37
N GLN A 619 18.05 -0.12 0.64
CA GLN A 619 18.64 -0.89 1.72
C GLN A 619 17.63 -1.16 2.83
N ALA A 620 17.71 -2.36 3.40
CA ALA A 620 16.84 -2.78 4.48
C ALA A 620 17.53 -3.74 5.46
N ALA A 621 17.11 -3.71 6.71
CA ALA A 621 17.31 -4.81 7.63
C ALA A 621 16.21 -5.84 7.38
N THR A 622 16.58 -7.10 7.20
CA THR A 622 15.65 -8.18 6.84
C THR A 622 15.80 -9.33 7.82
N PHE A 623 14.67 -9.86 8.25
CA PHE A 623 14.59 -10.95 9.22
C PHE A 623 13.52 -11.95 8.80
N THR A 624 13.81 -13.22 8.87
CA THR A 624 12.87 -14.33 8.69
C THR A 624 12.86 -15.23 9.90
N ASP A 625 11.77 -15.96 10.11
CA ASP A 625 11.71 -16.98 11.16
C ASP A 625 12.85 -17.99 10.99
N GLY A 626 13.55 -18.31 12.08
CA GLY A 626 14.72 -19.20 12.11
C GLY A 626 16.06 -18.47 12.09
N MET A 627 16.08 -17.14 11.89
CA MET A 627 17.28 -16.33 11.99
C MET A 627 17.46 -15.85 13.44
N ASP A 628 18.73 -15.82 13.90
CA ASP A 628 19.07 -15.27 15.21
C ASP A 628 19.17 -13.75 15.18
N HIS A 629 19.73 -13.21 14.11
CA HIS A 629 19.92 -11.78 13.90
C HIS A 629 19.52 -11.36 12.48
N PRO A 630 19.13 -10.10 12.29
CA PRO A 630 18.78 -9.61 10.96
C PRO A 630 20.02 -9.47 10.07
N ILE A 631 19.80 -9.57 8.79
CA ILE A 631 20.79 -9.29 7.73
C ILE A 631 20.52 -7.92 7.13
N ARG A 632 21.57 -7.32 6.52
CA ARG A 632 21.44 -6.10 5.73
C ARG A 632 21.33 -6.45 4.25
N LEU A 633 20.26 -6.01 3.62
CA LEU A 633 19.90 -6.36 2.24
C LEU A 633 19.92 -5.12 1.34
N GLN A 634 20.40 -5.27 0.12
CA GLN A 634 20.22 -4.32 -0.98
C GLN A 634 19.21 -4.90 -1.96
N VAL A 635 18.05 -4.27 -2.08
CA VAL A 635 16.99 -4.67 -3.02
C VAL A 635 17.29 -4.08 -4.40
N PRO A 636 17.11 -4.85 -5.50
CA PRO A 636 17.31 -4.36 -6.86
C PRO A 636 16.35 -3.22 -7.22
N TYR A 637 16.81 -2.29 -8.06
CA TYR A 637 16.05 -1.15 -8.53
C TYR A 637 15.76 -1.25 -10.02
N ASN A 638 14.50 -1.54 -10.39
CA ASN A 638 14.07 -1.84 -11.76
C ASN A 638 13.05 -0.83 -12.34
N GLN A 639 13.08 0.42 -11.91
CA GLN A 639 12.09 1.43 -12.30
C GLN A 639 12.04 1.71 -13.82
N SER A 640 13.15 1.51 -14.54
CA SER A 640 13.22 1.74 -15.98
C SER A 640 12.25 0.87 -16.81
N HIS A 641 11.77 -0.24 -16.26
CA HIS A 641 10.82 -1.15 -16.91
C HIS A 641 9.36 -0.89 -16.52
N GLU A 642 9.09 0.06 -15.63
CA GLU A 642 7.75 0.36 -15.15
C GLU A 642 6.95 1.13 -16.20
N ARG A 643 5.82 0.58 -16.61
CA ARG A 643 4.83 1.23 -17.47
C ARG A 643 3.45 0.62 -17.24
N ARG A 644 2.42 1.43 -17.31
CA ARG A 644 1.03 0.96 -17.31
C ARG A 644 0.69 0.30 -18.64
N ALA A 645 -0.14 -0.75 -18.60
CA ALA A 645 -0.71 -1.32 -19.81
C ALA A 645 -1.66 -0.32 -20.49
N ALA A 646 -1.61 -0.23 -21.81
CA ALA A 646 -2.51 0.66 -22.58
C ALA A 646 -3.97 0.22 -22.45
N SER A 647 -4.24 -1.08 -22.35
CA SER A 647 -5.56 -1.66 -22.16
C SER A 647 -5.44 -2.79 -21.12
N PRO A 648 -5.51 -2.46 -19.82
CA PRO A 648 -5.44 -3.49 -18.79
C PRO A 648 -6.65 -4.43 -18.89
N PRO A 649 -6.50 -5.74 -18.61
CA PRO A 649 -7.60 -6.66 -18.56
C PRO A 649 -8.59 -6.28 -17.46
N THR A 650 -9.87 -6.55 -17.71
CA THR A 650 -10.94 -6.32 -16.74
C THR A 650 -11.17 -7.60 -15.93
N VAL A 651 -11.39 -7.47 -14.64
CA VAL A 651 -11.83 -8.57 -13.78
C VAL A 651 -13.27 -8.96 -14.16
N ALA A 652 -13.57 -10.25 -14.12
CA ALA A 652 -14.88 -10.76 -14.47
C ALA A 652 -15.97 -10.32 -13.47
N THR A 653 -17.20 -10.30 -13.95
CA THR A 653 -18.38 -10.01 -13.15
C THR A 653 -19.29 -11.23 -13.07
N THR A 654 -19.85 -11.49 -11.90
CA THR A 654 -20.72 -12.67 -11.69
C THR A 654 -22.08 -12.53 -12.34
N ARG A 655 -22.57 -11.29 -12.47
CA ARG A 655 -23.89 -10.97 -13.03
C ARG A 655 -23.95 -9.55 -13.57
N ARG A 656 -25.06 -9.20 -14.20
CA ARG A 656 -25.31 -7.82 -14.65
C ARG A 656 -25.43 -6.87 -13.46
N ARG A 657 -25.27 -5.57 -13.72
CA ARG A 657 -25.40 -4.52 -12.71
C ARG A 657 -26.76 -4.54 -12.01
N THR A 658 -27.84 -4.63 -12.79
CA THR A 658 -29.20 -4.76 -12.25
C THR A 658 -29.98 -5.84 -13.00
N PRO A 659 -30.99 -6.44 -12.38
CA PRO A 659 -31.87 -7.40 -13.03
C PRO A 659 -32.62 -6.82 -14.27
N ALA A 660 -32.81 -5.51 -14.33
CA ALA A 660 -33.42 -4.80 -15.42
C ALA A 660 -32.51 -4.56 -16.64
N CYS A 661 -31.21 -4.87 -16.56
CA CYS A 661 -30.29 -4.65 -17.68
C CYS A 661 -30.70 -5.40 -18.93
N GLY A 662 -30.70 -4.69 -20.07
CA GLY A 662 -31.12 -5.20 -21.39
C GLY A 662 -30.10 -6.11 -22.06
N PRO A 663 -30.41 -6.64 -23.26
CA PRO A 663 -29.56 -7.58 -24.01
C PRO A 663 -28.18 -7.06 -24.35
N SER A 664 -28.03 -5.77 -24.62
CA SER A 664 -26.72 -5.16 -24.95
C SER A 664 -25.71 -5.27 -23.83
N CYS A 665 -26.16 -5.32 -22.57
CA CYS A 665 -25.27 -5.51 -21.39
C CYS A 665 -24.74 -6.95 -21.27
N HIS A 666 -25.31 -7.92 -22.04
CA HIS A 666 -24.73 -9.28 -22.13
C HIS A 666 -23.45 -9.33 -22.98
N LEU A 667 -23.30 -8.40 -23.93
CA LEU A 667 -22.14 -8.38 -24.82
C LEU A 667 -20.90 -7.82 -24.17
N ARG A 668 -21.06 -6.78 -23.35
CA ARG A 668 -20.03 -6.22 -22.49
C ARG A 668 -20.64 -5.46 -21.30
N PRO A 669 -19.96 -5.38 -20.15
CA PRO A 669 -20.37 -4.52 -19.04
C PRO A 669 -20.42 -3.03 -19.46
N CYS A 670 -21.24 -2.22 -18.80
CA CYS A 670 -21.29 -0.77 -19.01
C CYS A 670 -20.21 -0.04 -18.19
N THR A 671 -19.78 1.13 -18.69
CA THR A 671 -18.83 1.99 -17.98
C THR A 671 -19.56 2.98 -17.06
N ILE A 672 -18.81 3.59 -16.13
CA ILE A 672 -19.31 4.67 -15.26
C ILE A 672 -19.93 5.80 -16.10
N ARG A 673 -19.28 6.19 -17.19
CA ARG A 673 -19.76 7.23 -18.11
C ARG A 673 -21.10 6.86 -18.75
N GLU A 674 -21.24 5.62 -19.22
CA GLU A 674 -22.51 5.14 -19.81
C GLU A 674 -23.66 5.19 -18.80
N ILE A 675 -23.39 4.77 -17.54
CA ILE A 675 -24.38 4.83 -16.46
C ILE A 675 -24.74 6.29 -16.13
N ALA A 676 -23.76 7.16 -15.96
CA ALA A 676 -24.01 8.58 -15.67
C ALA A 676 -24.80 9.27 -16.78
N THR A 677 -24.49 8.96 -18.04
CA THR A 677 -25.23 9.48 -19.19
C THR A 677 -26.66 8.98 -19.17
N ALA A 678 -26.91 7.70 -18.87
CA ALA A 678 -28.27 7.14 -18.79
C ALA A 678 -29.08 7.78 -17.65
N ILE A 679 -28.47 8.01 -16.50
CA ILE A 679 -29.09 8.71 -15.35
C ILE A 679 -29.47 10.13 -15.73
N GLY A 680 -28.54 10.91 -16.35
CA GLY A 680 -28.83 12.25 -16.81
C GLY A 680 -29.98 12.33 -17.79
N LEU A 681 -29.99 11.42 -18.80
CA LEU A 681 -31.10 11.33 -19.76
C LEU A 681 -32.42 10.95 -19.10
N LEU A 682 -32.42 10.12 -18.06
CA LEU A 682 -33.62 9.78 -17.30
C LEU A 682 -34.13 10.99 -16.50
N ASP A 683 -33.24 11.71 -15.83
CA ASP A 683 -33.58 12.89 -15.04
C ASP A 683 -34.14 14.04 -15.91
N GLU A 684 -33.69 14.12 -17.17
CA GLU A 684 -34.25 15.03 -18.21
C GLU A 684 -35.55 14.53 -18.83
N ASN A 685 -35.98 13.29 -18.56
CA ASN A 685 -37.15 12.68 -19.16
C ASN A 685 -38.20 12.24 -18.11
N PRO A 686 -38.92 13.18 -17.49
CA PRO A 686 -39.95 12.86 -16.49
C PRO A 686 -41.09 12.02 -17.05
N LYS A 687 -41.36 12.08 -18.34
CA LYS A 687 -42.40 11.25 -18.99
C LYS A 687 -42.07 9.77 -18.91
N LEU A 688 -40.79 9.39 -19.11
CA LEU A 688 -40.35 8.02 -18.96
C LEU A 688 -40.50 7.54 -17.52
N THR A 689 -40.10 8.36 -16.56
CA THR A 689 -40.26 8.07 -15.15
C THR A 689 -41.71 7.81 -14.79
N VAL A 690 -42.63 8.70 -15.16
CA VAL A 690 -44.08 8.52 -14.92
C VAL A 690 -44.58 7.23 -15.56
N TRP A 691 -44.20 6.95 -16.81
CA TRP A 691 -44.59 5.74 -17.50
C TRP A 691 -44.15 4.47 -16.76
N VAL A 692 -42.89 4.33 -16.42
CA VAL A 692 -42.34 3.15 -15.75
C VAL A 692 -42.93 2.98 -14.35
N GLU A 693 -43.10 4.09 -13.62
CA GLU A 693 -43.72 4.10 -12.29
C GLU A 693 -45.15 3.58 -12.33
N LEU A 694 -46.00 4.08 -13.26
CA LEU A 694 -47.37 3.61 -13.47
C LEU A 694 -47.42 2.14 -13.92
N LEU A 695 -46.48 1.75 -14.77
CA LEU A 695 -46.33 0.38 -15.23
C LEU A 695 -46.01 -0.56 -14.04
N THR A 696 -45.10 -0.15 -13.17
CA THR A 696 -44.72 -0.91 -11.97
C THR A 696 -45.91 -1.06 -11.03
N VAL A 697 -46.62 0.04 -10.74
CA VAL A 697 -47.81 0.02 -9.89
C VAL A 697 -48.90 -0.87 -10.47
N ALA A 698 -49.15 -0.78 -11.79
CA ALA A 698 -50.14 -1.65 -12.46
C ALA A 698 -49.83 -3.13 -12.29
N HIS A 699 -48.57 -3.52 -12.40
CA HIS A 699 -48.14 -4.90 -12.18
C HIS A 699 -48.32 -5.36 -10.76
N VAL A 700 -47.88 -4.52 -9.81
CA VAL A 700 -47.86 -4.87 -8.38
C VAL A 700 -49.27 -4.85 -7.78
N ALA A 701 -50.06 -3.83 -8.11
CA ALA A 701 -51.43 -3.74 -7.62
C ALA A 701 -52.42 -4.68 -8.34
N GLY A 702 -51.95 -5.40 -9.33
CA GLY A 702 -52.78 -6.32 -10.11
C GLY A 702 -53.83 -5.61 -10.94
N LEU A 703 -53.57 -4.40 -11.40
CA LEU A 703 -54.46 -3.63 -12.23
C LEU A 703 -54.29 -3.99 -13.72
N ARG A 704 -55.17 -3.44 -14.61
CA ARG A 704 -55.15 -3.75 -16.05
C ARG A 704 -53.75 -3.81 -16.65
N ARG A 705 -53.60 -4.70 -17.66
CA ARG A 705 -52.36 -4.87 -18.41
C ARG A 705 -51.84 -3.54 -18.91
N PRO A 706 -50.55 -3.26 -18.73
CA PRO A 706 -49.94 -2.00 -19.15
C PRO A 706 -49.91 -1.91 -20.68
N VAL A 707 -50.14 -0.73 -21.18
CA VAL A 707 -50.00 -0.42 -22.59
C VAL A 707 -48.52 -0.25 -22.99
N PRO A 708 -48.13 -0.66 -24.20
CA PRO A 708 -46.78 -0.44 -24.69
C PRO A 708 -46.36 1.03 -24.62
N ILE A 709 -45.10 1.27 -24.29
CA ILE A 709 -44.55 2.62 -24.32
C ILE A 709 -44.70 3.21 -25.73
N SER A 710 -45.22 4.43 -25.82
CA SER A 710 -45.18 5.15 -27.08
C SER A 710 -43.73 5.41 -27.48
N ARG A 711 -43.38 5.17 -28.75
CA ARG A 711 -42.07 5.47 -29.30
C ARG A 711 -41.63 6.94 -29.11
N SER A 712 -42.58 7.82 -28.80
CA SER A 712 -42.32 9.25 -28.52
C SER A 712 -41.72 9.54 -27.14
N VAL A 713 -41.69 8.58 -26.23
CA VAL A 713 -41.14 8.80 -24.87
C VAL A 713 -39.61 8.70 -24.85
N LEU A 714 -39.01 7.91 -25.73
CA LEU A 714 -37.57 7.81 -25.91
C LEU A 714 -37.20 8.21 -27.34
N SER A 715 -36.19 9.08 -27.49
CA SER A 715 -35.71 9.47 -28.81
C SER A 715 -35.25 8.26 -29.60
N PRO A 716 -35.75 8.06 -30.83
CA PRO A 716 -35.31 6.96 -31.70
C PRO A 716 -33.84 7.08 -32.13
N GLU A 717 -33.23 8.25 -32.00
CA GLU A 717 -31.83 8.52 -32.35
C GLU A 717 -30.83 8.03 -31.31
N LEU A 718 -31.28 7.70 -30.09
CA LEU A 718 -30.42 7.15 -29.08
C LEU A 718 -29.89 5.76 -29.48
N PRO A 719 -28.57 5.48 -29.30
CA PRO A 719 -28.05 4.13 -29.48
C PRO A 719 -28.83 3.10 -28.63
N ASP A 720 -29.06 1.94 -29.17
CA ASP A 720 -29.89 0.89 -28.51
C ASP A 720 -29.40 0.59 -27.10
N ARG A 721 -28.07 0.48 -26.90
CA ARG A 721 -27.46 0.23 -25.59
C ARG A 721 -27.78 1.33 -24.57
N LEU A 722 -27.70 2.58 -24.96
CA LEU A 722 -28.01 3.69 -24.05
C LEU A 722 -29.51 3.74 -23.74
N ARG A 723 -30.37 3.49 -24.73
CA ARG A 723 -31.81 3.37 -24.55
C ARG A 723 -32.18 2.27 -23.56
N GLU A 724 -31.60 1.07 -23.71
CA GLU A 724 -31.76 -0.03 -22.76
C GLU A 724 -31.33 0.36 -21.36
N CYS A 725 -30.17 1.07 -21.22
CA CYS A 725 -29.65 1.49 -19.94
C CYS A 725 -30.54 2.51 -19.23
N VAL A 726 -31.12 3.50 -19.98
CA VAL A 726 -32.07 4.50 -19.45
C VAL A 726 -33.33 3.82 -18.92
N VAL A 727 -33.89 2.87 -19.69
CA VAL A 727 -35.06 2.10 -19.27
C VAL A 727 -34.78 1.22 -18.07
N ALA A 728 -33.63 0.54 -18.05
CA ALA A 728 -33.21 -0.28 -16.93
C ALA A 728 -33.05 0.54 -15.64
N GLU A 729 -32.49 1.75 -15.72
CA GLU A 729 -32.38 2.65 -14.58
C GLU A 729 -33.74 3.10 -14.06
N ALA A 730 -34.66 3.47 -14.94
CA ALA A 730 -36.03 3.84 -14.57
C ALA A 730 -36.76 2.70 -13.84
N ILE A 731 -36.65 1.46 -14.36
CA ILE A 731 -37.24 0.27 -13.75
C ILE A 731 -36.57 -0.01 -12.37
N THR A 732 -35.26 0.05 -12.31
CA THR A 732 -34.54 -0.20 -11.07
C THR A 732 -34.98 0.78 -9.98
N ARG A 733 -35.10 2.08 -10.29
CA ARG A 733 -35.59 3.10 -9.34
C ARG A 733 -37.05 2.84 -8.92
N ALA A 734 -37.90 2.53 -9.86
CA ALA A 734 -39.35 2.29 -9.61
C ALA A 734 -39.57 1.06 -8.72
N VAL A 735 -38.84 -0.01 -8.94
CA VAL A 735 -38.94 -1.25 -8.16
C VAL A 735 -38.28 -1.08 -6.79
N ALA A 736 -37.07 -0.49 -6.72
CA ALA A 736 -36.36 -0.27 -5.48
C ALA A 736 -37.15 0.61 -4.49
N GLY A 737 -37.79 1.67 -4.98
CA GLY A 737 -38.65 2.54 -4.16
C GLY A 737 -39.85 1.82 -3.53
N ARG A 738 -40.22 0.64 -4.04
CA ARG A 738 -41.39 -0.17 -3.57
C ARG A 738 -40.95 -1.52 -2.99
N ALA A 739 -39.69 -1.82 -2.91
CA ALA A 739 -39.20 -3.15 -2.56
C ALA A 739 -39.80 -3.67 -1.25
N ASP A 740 -39.87 -2.85 -0.21
CA ASP A 740 -40.45 -3.25 1.08
C ASP A 740 -41.95 -3.56 1.03
N LEU A 741 -42.65 -2.90 0.16
CA LEU A 741 -44.11 -3.09 0.00
C LEU A 741 -44.46 -4.37 -0.81
N ILE A 742 -43.54 -4.76 -1.74
CA ILE A 742 -43.79 -5.85 -2.67
C ILE A 742 -43.14 -7.17 -2.27
N ARG A 743 -42.14 -7.15 -1.43
CA ARG A 743 -41.27 -8.32 -1.13
C ARG A 743 -42.03 -9.56 -0.67
N ASN A 744 -43.10 -9.40 0.04
CA ASN A 744 -43.93 -10.51 0.49
C ASN A 744 -44.75 -11.16 -0.63
N ASP A 745 -45.02 -10.44 -1.72
CA ASP A 745 -45.86 -10.86 -2.84
C ASP A 745 -45.07 -11.08 -4.13
N TYR A 746 -44.01 -10.34 -4.34
CA TYR A 746 -43.12 -10.39 -5.51
C TYR A 746 -41.65 -10.31 -5.09
N GLU A 747 -40.81 -11.08 -5.78
CA GLU A 747 -39.36 -10.90 -5.71
C GLU A 747 -39.00 -9.66 -6.54
N PRO A 748 -38.42 -8.59 -5.95
CA PRO A 748 -38.13 -7.34 -6.66
C PRO A 748 -37.24 -7.51 -7.88
N ALA A 749 -36.24 -8.38 -7.83
CA ALA A 749 -35.37 -8.67 -8.97
C ALA A 749 -36.11 -9.32 -10.14
N SER A 750 -36.96 -10.29 -9.84
CA SER A 750 -37.78 -10.96 -10.85
C SER A 750 -38.81 -10.00 -11.51
N LEU A 751 -39.41 -9.09 -10.72
CA LEU A 751 -40.27 -8.04 -11.24
C LEU A 751 -39.49 -7.07 -12.14
N ALA A 752 -38.32 -6.61 -11.75
CA ALA A 752 -37.50 -5.72 -12.55
C ALA A 752 -37.08 -6.36 -13.89
N ALA A 753 -36.64 -7.61 -13.86
CA ALA A 753 -36.31 -8.36 -15.07
C ALA A 753 -37.56 -8.54 -16.02
N HIS A 754 -38.70 -8.81 -15.43
CA HIS A 754 -39.96 -8.93 -16.19
C HIS A 754 -40.37 -7.61 -16.85
N LEU A 755 -40.34 -6.50 -16.10
CA LEU A 755 -40.65 -5.18 -16.64
C LEU A 755 -39.68 -4.80 -17.77
N ALA A 756 -38.39 -5.09 -17.63
CA ALA A 756 -37.40 -4.89 -18.67
C ALA A 756 -37.73 -5.73 -19.94
N ALA A 757 -38.14 -6.98 -19.75
CA ALA A 757 -38.49 -7.85 -20.87
C ALA A 757 -39.71 -7.37 -21.66
N ILE A 758 -40.75 -6.87 -20.99
CA ILE A 758 -41.97 -6.38 -21.68
C ILE A 758 -41.79 -5.01 -22.37
N LEU A 759 -40.77 -4.24 -21.93
CA LEU A 759 -40.42 -2.93 -22.53
C LEU A 759 -39.44 -3.06 -23.70
N GLN A 760 -39.03 -4.27 -24.06
CA GLN A 760 -38.17 -4.47 -25.24
C GLN A 760 -38.91 -4.19 -26.57
N PRO A 761 -38.19 -3.65 -27.58
CA PRO A 761 -38.77 -3.48 -28.91
C PRO A 761 -39.36 -4.78 -29.49
N GLY A 762 -40.56 -4.72 -30.02
CA GLY A 762 -41.26 -5.88 -30.61
C GLY A 762 -42.11 -6.73 -29.65
N ARG A 763 -41.99 -6.50 -28.34
CA ARG A 763 -42.83 -7.21 -27.36
C ARG A 763 -44.00 -6.36 -26.87
N ALA A 764 -44.70 -5.67 -27.58
CA ALA A 764 -45.99 -4.95 -27.37
C ALA A 764 -46.39 -4.65 -25.88
N GLY A 765 -45.51 -4.73 -24.91
CA GLY A 765 -45.78 -4.53 -23.47
C GLY A 765 -46.75 -5.55 -22.84
N MET A 766 -47.06 -6.67 -23.50
CA MET A 766 -48.01 -7.65 -23.00
C MET A 766 -47.32 -8.75 -22.19
N CYS A 767 -47.83 -8.98 -20.99
CA CYS A 767 -47.54 -10.18 -20.23
C CYS A 767 -48.29 -11.35 -20.79
N THR A 768 -47.64 -12.41 -21.21
CA THR A 768 -48.31 -13.67 -21.56
C THR A 768 -47.97 -14.71 -20.49
N ALA A 769 -48.92 -15.51 -20.05
CA ALA A 769 -48.79 -16.52 -19.03
C ALA A 769 -47.65 -17.54 -19.32
N GLU A 770 -47.26 -17.68 -20.60
CA GLU A 770 -46.27 -18.66 -21.07
C GLU A 770 -44.81 -18.17 -20.98
N THR A 771 -44.55 -16.88 -20.84
CA THR A 771 -43.21 -16.29 -20.97
C THR A 771 -42.66 -15.66 -19.67
N GLU A 772 -43.33 -15.84 -18.54
CA GLU A 772 -43.05 -15.02 -17.36
C GLU A 772 -42.09 -15.62 -16.32
N PRO A 773 -40.87 -15.10 -16.20
CA PRO A 773 -39.95 -15.50 -15.12
C PRO A 773 -40.48 -15.16 -13.71
N GLN A 774 -41.44 -14.25 -13.60
CA GLN A 774 -42.04 -13.81 -12.32
C GLN A 774 -42.81 -14.91 -11.58
N TRP A 775 -43.20 -15.95 -12.23
CA TRP A 775 -43.88 -17.10 -11.67
C TRP A 775 -42.92 -18.11 -10.98
N GLN A 776 -41.64 -17.84 -11.04
CA GLN A 776 -40.68 -18.57 -10.26
C GLN A 776 -40.95 -18.30 -8.78
N ALA A 777 -40.87 -19.30 -7.94
CA ALA A 777 -41.15 -19.23 -6.50
C ALA A 777 -42.64 -19.26 -6.10
N GLY A 778 -43.56 -19.67 -6.95
CA GLY A 778 -44.95 -19.87 -6.55
C GLY A 778 -45.79 -18.61 -6.36
N ARG A 779 -45.32 -17.45 -6.85
CA ARG A 779 -46.01 -16.17 -6.71
C ARG A 779 -46.79 -15.80 -7.98
N TYR A 780 -47.88 -15.09 -7.78
CA TYR A 780 -48.83 -14.74 -8.85
C TYR A 780 -49.19 -13.27 -8.79
N ARG A 781 -49.30 -12.63 -9.95
CA ARG A 781 -49.96 -11.33 -10.00
C ARG A 781 -51.46 -11.51 -9.88
N PHE A 782 -52.05 -10.73 -9.00
CA PHE A 782 -53.49 -10.81 -8.72
C PHE A 782 -54.35 -10.62 -10.00
N ALA A 783 -54.00 -9.65 -10.84
CA ALA A 783 -54.75 -9.33 -12.06
C ALA A 783 -54.70 -10.47 -13.07
N ASP A 784 -53.60 -11.15 -13.22
CA ASP A 784 -53.47 -12.18 -14.26
C ASP A 784 -54.35 -13.40 -13.97
N VAL A 785 -54.31 -13.88 -12.71
CA VAL A 785 -55.16 -15.01 -12.29
C VAL A 785 -56.66 -14.62 -12.32
N ALA A 786 -56.97 -13.42 -11.80
CA ALA A 786 -58.34 -12.93 -11.84
C ALA A 786 -58.83 -12.74 -13.29
N GLN A 787 -57.97 -12.24 -14.20
CA GLN A 787 -58.31 -12.04 -15.59
C GLN A 787 -58.49 -13.34 -16.34
N GLU A 788 -57.60 -14.33 -16.14
CA GLU A 788 -57.78 -15.66 -16.74
C GLU A 788 -59.11 -16.30 -16.32
N LEU A 789 -59.45 -16.20 -15.01
CA LEU A 789 -60.74 -16.70 -14.55
C LEU A 789 -61.94 -15.92 -15.11
N HIS A 790 -61.82 -14.57 -15.28
CA HIS A 790 -62.92 -13.74 -15.83
C HIS A 790 -63.09 -13.89 -17.34
N GLN A 791 -62.01 -14.08 -18.07
CA GLN A 791 -61.99 -14.13 -19.52
C GLN A 791 -62.15 -15.56 -20.08
N TRP A 792 -62.25 -16.54 -19.18
CA TRP A 792 -62.43 -17.92 -19.60
C TRP A 792 -63.81 -18.12 -20.31
N ASP A 793 -63.73 -18.49 -21.56
CA ASP A 793 -64.94 -18.76 -22.44
C ASP A 793 -65.26 -20.24 -22.58
N GLY A 794 -64.50 -21.13 -21.88
CA GLY A 794 -64.71 -22.55 -21.83
C GLY A 794 -65.81 -23.01 -20.84
N PRO A 795 -65.87 -24.31 -20.48
CA PRO A 795 -66.81 -24.83 -19.49
C PRO A 795 -66.78 -24.09 -18.19
N GLN A 796 -67.97 -23.58 -17.75
CA GLN A 796 -68.02 -22.76 -16.54
C GLN A 796 -68.17 -23.59 -15.23
N ASP A 797 -68.64 -24.82 -15.39
CA ASP A 797 -68.95 -25.83 -14.38
C ASP A 797 -67.74 -26.69 -13.98
N GLN A 798 -66.57 -26.41 -14.55
CA GLN A 798 -65.33 -27.11 -14.30
C GLN A 798 -64.22 -26.14 -13.79
N PRO A 799 -63.22 -26.64 -13.08
CA PRO A 799 -62.08 -25.81 -12.72
C PRO A 799 -61.31 -25.31 -13.96
N HIS A 800 -60.72 -24.13 -13.87
CA HIS A 800 -59.91 -23.56 -14.95
C HIS A 800 -58.74 -24.51 -15.30
N PRO A 801 -58.38 -24.71 -16.58
CA PRO A 801 -57.35 -25.64 -17.01
C PRO A 801 -55.98 -25.35 -16.35
N LEU A 802 -55.67 -24.10 -16.04
CA LEU A 802 -54.43 -23.71 -15.35
C LEU A 802 -54.45 -23.99 -13.84
N THR A 803 -55.55 -24.51 -13.26
CA THR A 803 -55.64 -24.76 -11.80
C THR A 803 -54.53 -25.69 -11.30
N ALA A 804 -54.19 -26.73 -12.05
CA ALA A 804 -53.08 -27.63 -11.68
C ALA A 804 -51.73 -26.92 -11.70
N THR A 805 -51.51 -26.05 -12.68
CA THR A 805 -50.29 -25.23 -12.80
C THR A 805 -50.18 -24.23 -11.67
N TRP A 806 -51.29 -23.56 -11.34
CA TRP A 806 -51.33 -22.63 -10.21
C TRP A 806 -51.06 -23.33 -8.86
N ARG A 807 -51.65 -24.51 -8.68
CA ARG A 807 -51.43 -25.35 -7.50
C ARG A 807 -49.97 -25.81 -7.37
N ALA A 808 -49.39 -26.24 -8.47
CA ALA A 808 -47.93 -26.61 -8.48
C ALA A 808 -47.02 -25.45 -8.14
N ARG A 809 -47.46 -24.21 -8.33
CA ARG A 809 -46.76 -22.97 -7.98
C ARG A 809 -47.22 -22.39 -6.63
N GLY A 810 -47.95 -23.15 -5.80
CA GLY A 810 -48.36 -22.76 -4.45
C GLY A 810 -49.70 -22.00 -4.35
N LEU A 811 -50.42 -21.78 -5.45
CA LEU A 811 -51.74 -21.19 -5.45
C LEU A 811 -52.81 -22.29 -5.54
N ASP A 812 -53.35 -22.67 -4.40
CA ASP A 812 -54.47 -23.62 -4.35
C ASP A 812 -55.83 -22.88 -4.34
N LEU A 813 -56.57 -22.94 -5.44
CA LEU A 813 -57.89 -22.38 -5.55
C LEU A 813 -58.93 -23.44 -5.25
N THR A 814 -59.74 -23.17 -4.26
CA THR A 814 -60.87 -24.05 -3.88
C THR A 814 -62.08 -23.77 -4.78
N GLY A 815 -62.78 -24.82 -5.21
CA GLY A 815 -63.96 -24.73 -6.03
C GLY A 815 -63.86 -25.56 -7.30
N HIS A 816 -65.04 -26.10 -7.74
CA HIS A 816 -65.20 -26.97 -8.91
C HIS A 816 -65.72 -26.23 -10.15
N SER A 817 -65.95 -24.93 -10.04
CA SER A 817 -66.38 -24.04 -11.14
C SER A 817 -65.55 -22.80 -11.22
N ILE A 818 -65.56 -22.13 -12.35
CA ILE A 818 -64.82 -20.87 -12.57
C ILE A 818 -65.25 -19.79 -11.56
N SER A 819 -66.54 -19.63 -11.32
CA SER A 819 -67.08 -18.65 -10.37
C SER A 819 -66.64 -18.96 -8.93
N ALA A 820 -66.63 -20.21 -8.51
CA ALA A 820 -66.19 -20.62 -7.20
C ALA A 820 -64.68 -20.43 -6.99
N GLN A 821 -63.88 -20.70 -8.03
CA GLN A 821 -62.42 -20.41 -8.02
C GLN A 821 -62.13 -18.91 -7.96
N LEU A 822 -62.91 -18.10 -8.68
CA LEU A 822 -62.78 -16.65 -8.66
C LEU A 822 -63.19 -16.11 -7.27
N GLU A 823 -64.30 -16.55 -6.68
CA GLU A 823 -64.67 -16.22 -5.29
C GLU A 823 -63.59 -16.62 -4.30
N SER A 824 -63.09 -17.86 -4.41
CA SER A 824 -61.96 -18.33 -3.59
C SER A 824 -60.74 -17.47 -3.71
N TYR A 825 -60.45 -17.00 -4.93
CA TYR A 825 -59.28 -16.15 -5.20
C TYR A 825 -59.46 -14.73 -4.64
N LEU A 826 -60.65 -14.13 -4.83
CA LEU A 826 -61.01 -12.81 -4.35
C LEU A 826 -61.13 -12.71 -2.81
N ALA A 827 -61.53 -13.81 -2.16
CA ALA A 827 -61.72 -13.88 -0.72
C ALA A 827 -60.39 -13.99 0.06
N ARG A 828 -59.25 -14.18 -0.59
CA ARG A 828 -57.96 -14.35 0.08
C ARG A 828 -57.48 -13.03 0.70
N PRO A 829 -57.26 -12.97 2.03
CA PRO A 829 -56.78 -11.76 2.70
C PRO A 829 -55.32 -11.42 2.27
N GLY A 830 -55.01 -10.16 2.21
CA GLY A 830 -53.66 -9.63 2.04
C GLY A 830 -53.16 -9.50 0.60
N ARG A 831 -54.00 -9.63 -0.42
CA ARG A 831 -53.58 -9.61 -1.85
C ARG A 831 -53.86 -8.34 -2.64
N ARG A 832 -54.50 -7.37 -2.05
CA ARG A 832 -54.60 -6.01 -2.58
C ARG A 832 -53.61 -5.16 -1.84
N LEU A 833 -52.46 -4.90 -2.48
CA LEU A 833 -51.54 -3.91 -1.93
C LEU A 833 -52.23 -2.54 -1.99
N PRO A 834 -52.14 -1.72 -0.93
CA PRO A 834 -52.81 -0.44 -0.91
C PRO A 834 -52.26 0.45 -2.04
N ALA A 835 -53.16 0.90 -2.94
CA ALA A 835 -52.76 1.66 -4.13
C ALA A 835 -52.02 2.98 -3.80
N GLY A 836 -52.39 3.65 -2.74
CA GLY A 836 -51.77 4.90 -2.33
C GLY A 836 -50.26 4.78 -1.95
N PRO A 837 -49.90 3.94 -0.98
CA PRO A 837 -48.50 3.65 -0.67
C PRO A 837 -47.72 3.09 -1.86
N MET A 838 -48.36 2.26 -2.70
CA MET A 838 -47.70 1.76 -3.90
C MET A 838 -47.43 2.85 -4.91
N LEU A 839 -48.36 3.77 -5.12
CA LEU A 839 -48.21 4.83 -6.09
C LEU A 839 -47.13 5.84 -5.67
N TRP A 840 -47.12 6.21 -4.42
CA TRP A 840 -46.25 7.30 -3.92
C TRP A 840 -44.97 6.81 -3.21
N GLY A 841 -44.85 5.52 -2.99
CA GLY A 841 -43.76 4.97 -2.13
C GLY A 841 -42.32 5.14 -2.67
N GLY A 842 -42.19 5.37 -3.99
CA GLY A 842 -40.86 5.49 -4.61
C GLY A 842 -40.24 6.88 -4.62
N GLY A 843 -41.01 7.92 -4.28
CA GLY A 843 -40.53 9.33 -4.32
C GLY A 843 -40.23 9.91 -5.71
N HIS A 844 -39.96 9.07 -6.70
CA HIS A 844 -39.60 9.52 -8.06
C HIS A 844 -40.80 9.95 -8.87
N LEU A 845 -41.96 9.32 -8.68
CA LEU A 845 -43.20 9.67 -9.37
C LEU A 845 -43.66 11.09 -9.02
N ALA A 846 -43.68 11.45 -7.74
CA ALA A 846 -44.09 12.78 -7.29
C ALA A 846 -43.22 13.88 -7.94
N ASN A 847 -41.90 13.75 -7.89
CA ASN A 847 -40.97 14.70 -8.51
C ASN A 847 -41.17 14.77 -10.06
N ALA A 848 -41.43 13.65 -10.71
CA ALA A 848 -41.62 13.61 -12.15
C ALA A 848 -42.94 14.27 -12.59
N ILE A 849 -44.05 14.05 -11.85
CA ILE A 849 -45.32 14.73 -12.16
C ILE A 849 -45.26 16.22 -11.88
N ASP A 850 -44.52 16.66 -10.84
CA ASP A 850 -44.33 18.08 -10.54
C ASP A 850 -43.59 18.85 -11.64
N GLN A 851 -42.74 18.16 -12.40
CA GLN A 851 -42.07 18.73 -13.58
C GLN A 851 -42.98 18.80 -14.82
N LEU A 852 -44.02 17.97 -14.89
CA LEU A 852 -44.92 17.87 -16.05
C LEU A 852 -46.18 18.67 -15.88
N SER A 853 -46.65 18.91 -14.67
CA SER A 853 -47.91 19.57 -14.40
C SER A 853 -47.84 20.44 -13.15
N THR A 854 -48.61 21.53 -13.14
CA THR A 854 -48.81 22.47 -12.02
C THR A 854 -50.21 22.37 -11.40
N GLY A 855 -50.90 21.24 -11.57
CA GLY A 855 -52.21 21.00 -11.00
C GLY A 855 -52.27 21.18 -9.48
N PRO A 856 -53.45 21.53 -8.94
CA PRO A 856 -53.56 21.93 -7.53
C PRO A 856 -53.35 20.76 -6.55
N SER A 857 -53.62 19.53 -6.92
CA SER A 857 -53.35 18.33 -6.11
C SER A 857 -52.39 17.39 -6.80
N GLN A 858 -51.80 16.44 -6.05
CA GLN A 858 -50.94 15.39 -6.63
C GLN A 858 -51.75 14.55 -7.62
N SER A 859 -53.02 14.29 -7.35
CA SER A 859 -53.91 13.52 -8.23
C SER A 859 -54.14 14.25 -9.54
N ASP A 860 -54.41 15.57 -9.53
CA ASP A 860 -54.57 16.35 -10.74
C ASP A 860 -53.29 16.34 -11.58
N ARG A 861 -52.13 16.53 -10.95
CA ARG A 861 -50.83 16.47 -11.63
C ARG A 861 -50.57 15.12 -12.25
N LEU A 862 -50.97 14.00 -11.59
CA LEU A 862 -50.81 12.66 -12.12
C LEU A 862 -51.67 12.44 -13.37
N ILE A 863 -52.95 12.91 -13.34
CA ILE A 863 -53.86 12.81 -14.47
C ILE A 863 -53.34 13.61 -15.65
N ASP A 864 -52.87 14.84 -15.40
CA ASP A 864 -52.27 15.68 -16.42
C ASP A 864 -51.00 15.00 -17.01
N ALA A 865 -50.12 14.53 -16.18
CA ALA A 865 -48.89 13.83 -16.61
C ALA A 865 -49.21 12.58 -17.45
N ALA A 866 -50.23 11.79 -17.08
CA ALA A 866 -50.68 10.66 -17.84
C ALA A 866 -51.23 11.08 -19.23
N SER A 867 -51.89 12.24 -19.35
CA SER A 867 -52.38 12.74 -20.65
C SER A 867 -51.25 13.05 -21.63
N PHE A 868 -50.09 13.52 -21.13
CA PHE A 868 -48.90 13.75 -21.97
C PHE A 868 -48.26 12.49 -22.53
N LEU A 869 -48.56 11.33 -21.96
CA LEU A 869 -48.04 10.05 -22.46
C LEU A 869 -48.80 9.52 -23.68
N HIS A 870 -49.84 10.20 -24.13
CA HIS A 870 -50.73 9.76 -25.24
C HIS A 870 -51.16 8.31 -25.06
N VAL A 871 -51.49 7.91 -23.84
CA VAL A 871 -52.01 6.59 -23.54
C VAL A 871 -53.44 6.44 -24.01
N PRO A 872 -53.95 5.23 -24.33
CA PRO A 872 -55.33 4.99 -24.70
C PRO A 872 -56.32 5.41 -23.63
N SER A 873 -57.56 5.70 -24.02
CA SER A 873 -58.61 6.22 -23.11
C SER A 873 -58.87 5.36 -21.87
N ASP A 874 -58.71 4.05 -21.98
CA ASP A 874 -58.78 3.12 -20.82
C ASP A 874 -57.72 3.34 -19.75
N TRP A 875 -56.57 3.89 -20.13
CA TRP A 875 -55.50 4.28 -19.17
C TRP A 875 -55.84 5.57 -18.44
N HIS A 876 -56.59 6.47 -19.05
CA HIS A 876 -57.13 7.67 -18.36
C HIS A 876 -58.09 7.28 -17.23
N HIS A 877 -58.97 6.30 -17.47
CA HIS A 877 -59.81 5.75 -16.40
C HIS A 877 -59.03 5.05 -15.31
N PHE A 878 -57.94 4.37 -15.65
CA PHE A 878 -57.04 3.73 -14.69
C PHE A 878 -56.33 4.76 -13.80
N THR A 879 -55.72 5.81 -14.37
CA THR A 879 -55.03 6.87 -13.61
C THR A 879 -55.99 7.67 -12.75
N PHE A 880 -57.21 7.94 -13.26
CA PHE A 880 -58.25 8.56 -12.49
C PHE A 880 -58.71 7.71 -11.30
N HIS A 881 -58.88 6.39 -11.48
CA HIS A 881 -59.27 5.48 -10.43
C HIS A 881 -58.15 5.35 -9.35
N LEU A 882 -56.92 5.29 -9.77
CA LEU A 882 -55.76 5.34 -8.86
C LEU A 882 -55.72 6.64 -8.04
N ALA A 883 -55.90 7.78 -8.69
CA ALA A 883 -55.91 9.08 -8.03
C ALA A 883 -57.07 9.22 -7.04
N ALA A 884 -58.27 8.82 -7.43
CA ALA A 884 -59.47 8.88 -6.58
C ALA A 884 -59.40 7.94 -5.35
N THR A 885 -58.75 6.80 -5.46
CA THR A 885 -58.56 5.87 -4.35
C THR A 885 -57.51 6.34 -3.37
N THR A 886 -56.53 7.14 -3.80
CA THR A 886 -55.53 7.73 -2.92
C THR A 886 -56.07 8.93 -2.12
N ASP A 887 -56.92 9.76 -2.69
CA ASP A 887 -57.51 10.90 -1.98
C ASP A 887 -58.47 10.45 -0.86
N SER A 888 -59.19 9.36 -1.03
CA SER A 888 -60.08 8.78 0.00
C SER A 888 -59.30 8.15 1.18
N ALA A 889 -58.08 7.60 0.93
CA ALA A 889 -57.25 7.05 1.98
C ALA A 889 -56.56 8.11 2.84
N ASN A 890 -56.22 9.28 2.28
CA ASN A 890 -55.63 10.39 3.01
C ASN A 890 -56.65 11.12 3.90
N LEU A 891 -57.93 11.10 3.53
CA LEU A 891 -59.00 11.65 4.34
C LEU A 891 -59.31 10.81 5.60
N THR A 892 -59.02 9.50 5.58
CA THR A 892 -59.21 8.60 6.74
C THR A 892 -57.99 8.50 7.67
N ALA A 893 -56.81 8.88 7.20
CA ALA A 893 -55.56 8.90 8.02
C ALA A 893 -55.40 10.22 8.80
N GLY A 894 -56.17 11.27 8.49
CA GLY A 894 -56.13 12.57 9.17
C GLY A 894 -57.10 12.70 10.35
N THR A 895 -57.87 11.65 10.66
CA THR A 895 -58.89 11.67 11.74
C THR A 895 -58.78 10.49 12.69
N ALA A 896 -57.60 9.83 12.80
CA ALA A 896 -57.35 8.82 13.83
C ALA A 896 -56.12 9.19 14.67
#